data_690995820b66bff04d17fe89eec8d75d
#
_entry.id   690995820b66bff04d17fe89eec8d75d
#
_cell.length_a   1.000
_cell.length_b   1.000
_cell.length_c   1.000
_cell.angle_alpha   90.00
_cell.angle_beta   90.00
_cell.angle_gamma   90.00
#
_symmetry.space_group_name_H-M   'P 1'
#
loop_
_entity.id
_entity.type
_entity.pdbx_description
1 polymer ?
#
loop_
_entity_poly.entity_id
_entity_poly.type
_entity_poly.pdbx_seq_one_letter_code
_entity_poly.pdbx_strand_id
1 'polypeptide(L)'
;MIGLPMRQKKILKKLVDLDGWVKGRKLAEEMEVTPRTIRTDIAAINVWLKTVDCYIESSRQEGYRLRGERQEKLESMLWDGTDVPLTPQERMRILGIRLLQADEEYPEDVDELEEEMFISRTTLESGIFKIKAMLESRTTPVYIKRSGRKIWTYGEEETRRFLLKELMVDRTDPDYLMIENYDDYFGADVPEKMMNCVLNALADNEISMTAEDILHLVIFLSIKFTRIHMGYEFKNKTKDFLASEDINWTLSEVIAGEVRKEFSVELNEEELVDLAVQLSLLRLIGNKAETRPVSIPEQSHYEFVVNELLNDIKNKFHLDLTDDQELKAGLVTHIRYTLKRIKMEPVSTNPVLMLLKTEYPFVFDMSLFLYERFYDVFGVRLNENELGYVATYLGSAVERMERKKSPKDFTIAVVTGMNYGTSRLLTTRLKAIYGDTCNIVGPFSIYAVNEIEKLKPTFLISTESKQVLKNLHIPKIQISPLLNEKDQREINKWLLQMRKELMYDQLPRSIKDYFHEELFFYNLKAETPEEVIRTMAEHLVELGFSGNDFAEKTLKREQVASTIFGNKIAMPHPIEACAKKTVISVGILKQPVLWGSGEAQLIFMLAVKKEDMKYLNSFFDLTVRLVDDEALVKRLLDSKSLAQFKDRLPIL
;
A
#
# COMPACT_ATOMS: atom_id res chain seq x y z
N MET A 1 13.84 36.30 -10.82
CA MET A 1 14.61 35.95 -9.59
C MET A 1 15.40 34.67 -9.88
N ILE A 2 16.69 34.65 -9.71
CA ILE A 2 17.48 33.41 -9.83
C ILE A 2 17.08 32.53 -8.64
N GLY A 3 16.19 31.59 -8.89
CA GLY A 3 15.69 30.71 -7.86
C GLY A 3 16.74 29.70 -7.41
N LEU A 4 16.68 29.27 -6.15
CA LEU A 4 17.44 28.13 -5.68
C LEU A 4 17.01 26.87 -6.49
N PRO A 5 17.95 26.00 -6.88
CA PRO A 5 17.61 24.67 -7.41
C PRO A 5 16.69 23.91 -6.45
N MET A 6 15.79 23.09 -6.96
CA MET A 6 14.72 22.46 -6.15
C MET A 6 15.24 21.63 -4.98
N ARG A 7 16.29 20.81 -5.18
CA ARG A 7 16.89 20.08 -4.05
C ARG A 7 17.26 21.03 -2.92
N GLN A 8 17.79 22.21 -3.25
CA GLN A 8 18.12 23.26 -2.27
C GLN A 8 16.86 23.87 -1.67
N LYS A 9 15.78 24.06 -2.44
CA LYS A 9 14.47 24.48 -1.93
C LYS A 9 13.89 23.45 -0.97
N LYS A 10 13.89 22.16 -1.32
CA LYS A 10 13.40 21.06 -0.42
C LYS A 10 14.22 20.97 0.86
N ILE A 11 15.53 21.09 0.78
CA ILE A 11 16.40 21.17 1.99
C ILE A 11 15.99 22.37 2.85
N LEU A 12 15.79 23.52 2.24
CA LEU A 12 15.41 24.74 2.93
C LEU A 12 14.01 24.64 3.54
N LYS A 13 13.02 24.16 2.79
CA LYS A 13 11.64 23.87 3.26
C LYS A 13 11.68 22.97 4.49
N LYS A 14 12.40 21.87 4.41
CA LYS A 14 12.54 20.93 5.54
C LYS A 14 13.16 21.57 6.80
N LEU A 15 14.11 22.49 6.62
CA LEU A 15 14.70 23.21 7.73
C LEU A 15 13.78 24.29 8.29
N VAL A 16 12.85 24.81 7.49
CA VAL A 16 11.76 25.70 7.93
C VAL A 16 10.73 24.93 8.74
N ASP A 17 10.21 23.83 8.19
CA ASP A 17 9.13 23.03 8.80
C ASP A 17 9.51 22.40 10.16
N LEU A 18 10.79 22.09 10.37
CA LEU A 18 11.23 21.34 11.56
C LEU A 18 11.66 22.21 12.76
N ASP A 19 11.73 23.51 12.64
CA ASP A 19 12.16 24.46 13.70
C ASP A 19 13.22 23.87 14.67
N GLY A 20 14.19 23.12 14.11
CA GLY A 20 15.17 22.38 14.91
C GLY A 20 16.40 21.93 14.13
N TRP A 21 17.24 21.11 14.79
CA TRP A 21 18.44 20.55 14.21
C TRP A 21 18.12 19.29 13.37
N VAL A 22 18.61 19.27 12.13
CA VAL A 22 18.48 18.10 11.22
C VAL A 22 19.87 17.59 10.87
N LYS A 23 20.11 16.30 11.11
CA LYS A 23 21.41 15.67 10.79
C LYS A 23 21.63 15.65 9.29
N GLY A 24 22.82 16.05 8.86
CA GLY A 24 23.18 16.07 7.43
C GLY A 24 23.11 14.69 6.75
N ARG A 25 23.26 13.59 7.52
CA ARG A 25 23.06 12.24 7.01
C ARG A 25 21.58 11.97 6.70
N LYS A 26 20.67 12.43 7.55
CA LYS A 26 19.23 12.31 7.33
C LYS A 26 18.77 13.09 6.09
N LEU A 27 19.27 14.34 5.91
CA LEU A 27 19.04 15.11 4.70
C LEU A 27 19.60 14.41 3.43
N ALA A 28 20.78 13.77 3.57
CA ALA A 28 21.39 13.05 2.45
C ALA A 28 20.59 11.82 2.05
N GLU A 29 20.07 11.07 3.02
CA GLU A 29 19.20 9.90 2.81
C GLU A 29 17.87 10.32 2.17
N GLU A 30 17.21 11.35 2.65
CA GLU A 30 15.93 11.84 2.12
C GLU A 30 16.06 12.50 0.73
N MET A 31 17.19 13.12 0.43
CA MET A 31 17.46 13.71 -0.90
C MET A 31 18.18 12.75 -1.84
N GLU A 32 18.41 11.50 -1.43
CA GLU A 32 19.11 10.46 -2.19
C GLU A 32 20.49 10.90 -2.76
N VAL A 33 21.23 11.66 -1.95
CA VAL A 33 22.55 12.19 -2.31
C VAL A 33 23.60 11.92 -1.23
N THR A 34 24.88 12.18 -1.56
CA THR A 34 25.94 12.02 -0.57
C THR A 34 25.92 13.16 0.47
N PRO A 35 26.39 12.94 1.72
CA PRO A 35 26.54 14.00 2.71
C PRO A 35 27.48 15.15 2.25
N ARG A 36 28.36 14.88 1.28
CA ARG A 36 29.21 15.90 0.63
C ARG A 36 28.36 16.82 -0.25
N THR A 37 27.40 16.28 -0.99
CA THR A 37 26.47 17.04 -1.81
C THR A 37 25.61 17.96 -0.95
N ILE A 38 25.08 17.46 0.18
CA ILE A 38 24.31 18.29 1.14
C ILE A 38 25.15 19.48 1.65
N ARG A 39 26.44 19.28 1.96
CA ARG A 39 27.30 20.42 2.39
C ARG A 39 27.44 21.48 1.30
N THR A 40 27.59 21.07 0.04
CA THR A 40 27.67 21.98 -1.10
C THR A 40 26.35 22.74 -1.28
N ASP A 41 25.22 22.04 -1.18
CA ASP A 41 23.89 22.64 -1.27
C ASP A 41 23.64 23.63 -0.13
N ILE A 42 23.96 23.29 1.11
CA ILE A 42 23.84 24.21 2.27
C ILE A 42 24.69 25.47 2.08
N ALA A 43 25.90 25.34 1.53
CA ALA A 43 26.74 26.49 1.24
C ALA A 43 26.09 27.41 0.20
N ALA A 44 25.53 26.86 -0.88
CA ALA A 44 24.81 27.61 -1.91
C ALA A 44 23.52 28.26 -1.37
N ILE A 45 22.74 27.54 -0.57
CA ILE A 45 21.54 28.06 0.10
C ILE A 45 21.91 29.24 0.99
N ASN A 46 23.00 29.16 1.74
CA ASN A 46 23.45 30.25 2.63
C ASN A 46 23.85 31.52 1.86
N VAL A 47 24.34 31.39 0.62
CA VAL A 47 24.60 32.56 -0.24
C VAL A 47 23.28 33.26 -0.58
N TRP A 48 22.24 32.50 -0.91
CA TRP A 48 20.92 33.02 -1.23
C TRP A 48 20.20 33.58 0.03
N LEU A 49 20.26 32.90 1.17
CA LEU A 49 19.61 33.30 2.42
C LEU A 49 20.11 34.66 2.94
N LYS A 50 21.33 35.09 2.63
CA LYS A 50 21.81 36.42 2.92
C LYS A 50 20.97 37.55 2.34
N THR A 51 20.27 37.30 1.23
CA THR A 51 19.38 38.29 0.58
C THR A 51 18.08 38.49 1.34
N VAL A 52 17.78 37.63 2.32
CA VAL A 52 16.54 37.63 3.14
C VAL A 52 16.86 37.65 4.65
N ASP A 53 18.09 38.02 5.02
CA ASP A 53 18.55 38.12 6.41
C ASP A 53 18.38 36.80 7.22
N CYS A 54 18.56 35.66 6.54
CA CYS A 54 18.51 34.32 7.12
C CYS A 54 19.83 33.57 6.85
N TYR A 55 20.09 32.51 7.61
CA TYR A 55 21.22 31.60 7.36
C TYR A 55 20.99 30.23 7.97
N ILE A 56 21.65 29.21 7.43
CA ILE A 56 21.67 27.86 8.00
C ILE A 56 22.91 27.74 8.89
N GLU A 57 22.66 27.54 10.16
CA GLU A 57 23.67 27.22 11.16
C GLU A 57 24.11 25.75 11.01
N SER A 58 25.41 25.47 11.09
CA SER A 58 25.94 24.10 11.01
C SER A 58 26.68 23.69 12.27
N SER A 59 26.34 22.51 12.81
CA SER A 59 27.01 21.90 13.96
C SER A 59 27.51 20.50 13.58
N ARG A 60 28.71 20.12 14.02
CA ARG A 60 29.27 18.79 13.79
C ARG A 60 28.49 17.69 14.53
N GLN A 61 27.86 18.02 15.66
CA GLN A 61 27.12 17.04 16.45
C GLN A 61 25.63 17.03 16.14
N GLU A 62 25.01 18.20 15.89
CA GLU A 62 23.56 18.36 15.75
C GLU A 62 23.11 18.38 14.29
N GLY A 63 23.94 18.83 13.34
CA GLY A 63 23.61 18.93 11.92
C GLY A 63 23.38 20.35 11.44
N TYR A 64 22.23 20.63 10.86
CA TYR A 64 21.87 21.91 10.24
C TYR A 64 20.58 22.45 10.83
N ARG A 65 20.47 23.77 11.02
CA ARG A 65 19.26 24.46 11.49
C ARG A 65 19.16 25.85 10.87
N LEU A 66 17.94 26.23 10.45
CA LEU A 66 17.66 27.57 9.93
C LEU A 66 17.64 28.59 11.08
N ARG A 67 18.16 29.78 10.82
CA ARG A 67 18.17 30.95 11.70
C ARG A 67 17.88 32.22 10.92
N GLY A 68 17.13 33.16 11.53
CA GLY A 68 16.84 34.50 10.99
C GLY A 68 15.57 35.09 11.55
N GLU A 69 15.38 36.41 11.40
CA GLU A 69 14.23 37.13 11.97
C GLU A 69 12.99 37.16 11.03
N ARG A 70 13.07 36.63 9.80
CA ARG A 70 12.02 36.74 8.76
C ARG A 70 11.60 35.39 8.19
N GLN A 71 11.36 34.41 9.05
CA GLN A 71 10.90 33.08 8.62
C GLN A 71 9.59 33.14 7.83
N GLU A 72 8.59 33.91 8.27
CA GLU A 72 7.30 34.07 7.57
C GLU A 72 7.45 34.63 6.14
N LYS A 73 8.42 35.53 5.93
CA LYS A 73 8.72 36.04 4.58
C LYS A 73 9.47 35.04 3.73
N LEU A 74 10.24 34.16 4.34
CA LEU A 74 10.92 33.06 3.68
C LEU A 74 9.93 31.99 3.22
N GLU A 75 8.94 31.67 4.04
CA GLU A 75 7.85 30.76 3.70
C GLU A 75 7.11 31.24 2.45
N SER A 76 6.67 32.48 2.40
CA SER A 76 5.96 33.03 1.23
C SER A 76 6.81 33.06 -0.05
N MET A 77 8.14 33.12 0.05
CA MET A 77 9.06 33.10 -1.09
C MET A 77 9.43 31.70 -1.58
N LEU A 78 9.24 30.67 -0.73
CA LEU A 78 9.49 29.27 -1.09
C LEU A 78 8.31 28.61 -1.83
N TRP A 79 7.14 29.23 -1.77
CA TRP A 79 5.90 28.70 -2.36
C TRP A 79 5.62 29.20 -3.79
N ASP A 80 6.49 30.03 -4.42
CA ASP A 80 6.38 30.37 -5.83
C ASP A 80 6.84 29.19 -6.71
N GLY A 81 5.83 28.45 -7.17
CA GLY A 81 5.95 27.17 -7.84
C GLY A 81 6.81 27.16 -9.12
N THR A 82 7.78 26.31 -9.13
CA THR A 82 8.27 25.52 -10.26
C THR A 82 9.01 24.32 -9.70
N ASP A 83 8.33 23.18 -9.60
CA ASP A 83 8.90 21.93 -9.10
C ASP A 83 9.79 21.27 -10.15
N VAL A 84 11.11 21.40 -10.00
CA VAL A 84 12.08 20.62 -10.77
C VAL A 84 12.17 19.20 -10.20
N PRO A 85 12.03 18.14 -11.02
CA PRO A 85 12.07 16.75 -10.55
C PRO A 85 13.40 16.42 -9.88
N LEU A 86 13.33 15.87 -8.68
CA LEU A 86 14.50 15.52 -7.87
C LEU A 86 15.00 14.11 -8.10
N THR A 87 14.08 13.16 -8.07
CA THR A 87 14.39 11.74 -8.26
C THR A 87 14.36 11.37 -9.74
N PRO A 88 15.06 10.32 -10.15
CA PRO A 88 14.94 9.80 -11.51
C PRO A 88 13.50 9.44 -11.88
N GLN A 89 12.69 9.03 -10.92
CA GLN A 89 11.30 8.63 -11.11
C GLN A 89 10.40 9.86 -11.35
N GLU A 90 10.53 10.91 -10.55
CA GLU A 90 9.83 12.20 -10.76
C GLU A 90 10.19 12.81 -12.12
N ARG A 91 11.48 12.79 -12.48
CA ARG A 91 11.92 13.27 -13.80
C ARG A 91 11.24 12.52 -14.95
N MET A 92 11.18 11.19 -14.84
CA MET A 92 10.51 10.35 -15.84
C MET A 92 9.01 10.68 -15.93
N ARG A 93 8.36 10.89 -14.80
CA ARG A 93 6.93 11.24 -14.70
C ARG A 93 6.65 12.58 -15.40
N ILE A 94 7.35 13.64 -15.02
CA ILE A 94 7.14 14.98 -15.58
C ILE A 94 7.49 15.01 -17.08
N LEU A 95 8.60 14.40 -17.48
CA LEU A 95 8.97 14.29 -18.89
C LEU A 95 7.91 13.52 -19.69
N GLY A 96 7.35 12.46 -19.12
CA GLY A 96 6.26 11.69 -19.73
C GLY A 96 5.00 12.52 -19.91
N ILE A 97 4.60 13.30 -18.90
CA ILE A 97 3.45 14.23 -18.98
C ILE A 97 3.67 15.28 -20.07
N ARG A 98 4.83 15.97 -20.07
CA ARG A 98 5.18 16.98 -21.07
C ARG A 98 5.11 16.41 -22.50
N LEU A 99 5.72 15.25 -22.72
CA LEU A 99 5.70 14.60 -24.05
C LEU A 99 4.30 14.16 -24.47
N LEU A 100 3.45 13.70 -23.54
CA LEU A 100 2.06 13.34 -23.84
C LEU A 100 1.16 14.55 -24.09
N GLN A 101 1.48 15.71 -23.54
CA GLN A 101 0.79 16.96 -23.82
C GLN A 101 1.22 17.57 -25.16
N ALA A 102 2.46 17.31 -25.59
CA ALA A 102 3.00 17.80 -26.83
C ALA A 102 2.43 17.10 -28.08
N ASP A 103 2.18 17.86 -29.12
CA ASP A 103 1.73 17.38 -30.42
C ASP A 103 2.48 18.07 -31.56
N GLU A 104 2.10 17.83 -32.83
CA GLU A 104 2.79 18.39 -33.99
C GLU A 104 2.64 19.92 -34.09
N GLU A 105 1.55 20.48 -33.57
CA GLU A 105 1.28 21.91 -33.57
C GLU A 105 2.01 22.61 -32.41
N TYR A 106 2.09 21.94 -31.26
CA TYR A 106 2.72 22.42 -30.02
C TYR A 106 3.79 21.43 -29.54
N PRO A 107 4.92 21.28 -30.28
CA PRO A 107 5.98 20.34 -29.91
C PRO A 107 6.84 20.90 -28.78
N GLU A 108 7.38 20.05 -27.94
CA GLU A 108 8.40 20.39 -26.93
C GLU A 108 9.75 20.67 -27.64
N ASP A 109 10.50 21.65 -27.12
CA ASP A 109 11.89 21.88 -27.53
C ASP A 109 12.84 21.16 -26.56
N VAL A 110 13.71 20.31 -27.11
CA VAL A 110 14.59 19.45 -26.29
C VAL A 110 15.64 20.27 -25.53
N ASP A 111 16.06 21.43 -26.04
CA ASP A 111 17.00 22.30 -25.35
C ASP A 111 16.31 23.02 -24.17
N GLU A 112 15.05 23.46 -24.38
CA GLU A 112 14.22 24.02 -23.29
C GLU A 112 13.93 22.99 -22.20
N LEU A 113 13.59 21.76 -22.56
CA LEU A 113 13.41 20.67 -21.60
C LEU A 113 14.68 20.38 -20.78
N GLU A 114 15.87 20.43 -21.41
CA GLU A 114 17.15 20.27 -20.72
C GLU A 114 17.38 21.38 -19.69
N GLU A 115 17.10 22.63 -20.05
CA GLU A 115 17.25 23.80 -19.19
C GLU A 115 16.23 23.80 -18.05
N GLU A 116 14.94 23.59 -18.33
CA GLU A 116 13.86 23.61 -17.34
C GLU A 116 13.97 22.45 -16.33
N MET A 117 14.34 21.27 -16.79
CA MET A 117 14.52 20.10 -15.93
C MET A 117 15.89 20.06 -15.22
N PHE A 118 16.80 20.99 -15.51
CA PHE A 118 18.16 21.06 -14.96
C PHE A 118 18.94 19.74 -15.06
N ILE A 119 18.84 19.06 -16.20
CA ILE A 119 19.53 17.80 -16.48
C ILE A 119 20.44 17.90 -17.69
N SER A 120 21.44 17.03 -17.78
CA SER A 120 22.29 16.96 -18.97
C SER A 120 21.57 16.35 -20.15
N ARG A 121 22.00 16.71 -21.36
CA ARG A 121 21.47 16.13 -22.60
C ARG A 121 21.45 14.60 -22.59
N THR A 122 22.51 13.98 -22.09
CA THR A 122 22.61 12.53 -21.98
C THR A 122 21.53 11.93 -21.06
N THR A 123 21.26 12.61 -19.95
CA THR A 123 20.20 12.19 -19.01
C THR A 123 18.82 12.33 -19.63
N LEU A 124 18.56 13.45 -20.35
CA LEU A 124 17.30 13.68 -21.03
C LEU A 124 17.06 12.63 -22.13
N GLU A 125 18.06 12.36 -22.99
CA GLU A 125 17.94 11.35 -24.06
C GLU A 125 17.71 9.93 -23.50
N SER A 126 18.37 9.60 -22.39
CA SER A 126 18.09 8.33 -21.69
C SER A 126 16.67 8.26 -21.14
N GLY A 127 16.13 9.39 -20.62
CA GLY A 127 14.75 9.52 -20.19
C GLY A 127 13.75 9.33 -21.34
N ILE A 128 13.97 10.05 -22.44
CA ILE A 128 13.14 9.94 -23.66
C ILE A 128 13.13 8.49 -24.18
N PHE A 129 14.27 7.82 -24.20
CA PHE A 129 14.36 6.42 -24.63
C PHE A 129 13.51 5.49 -23.75
N LYS A 130 13.56 5.66 -22.42
CA LYS A 130 12.75 4.86 -21.50
C LYS A 130 11.26 5.12 -21.64
N ILE A 131 10.86 6.40 -21.77
CA ILE A 131 9.46 6.78 -21.99
C ILE A 131 8.97 6.21 -23.32
N LYS A 132 9.76 6.31 -24.39
CA LYS A 132 9.44 5.71 -25.68
C LYS A 132 9.12 4.21 -25.52
N ALA A 133 9.99 3.45 -24.85
CA ALA A 133 9.77 2.03 -24.61
C ALA A 133 8.46 1.77 -23.82
N MET A 134 8.15 2.60 -22.82
CA MET A 134 6.93 2.51 -22.03
C MET A 134 5.67 2.79 -22.86
N LEU A 135 5.70 3.82 -23.70
CA LEU A 135 4.56 4.23 -24.53
C LEU A 135 4.28 3.22 -25.67
N GLU A 136 5.35 2.71 -26.29
CA GLU A 136 5.25 1.77 -27.41
C GLU A 136 4.93 0.32 -27.00
N SER A 137 5.11 -0.03 -25.71
CA SER A 137 4.80 -1.37 -25.19
C SER A 137 3.30 -1.64 -24.93
N ARG A 138 2.45 -0.65 -25.12
CA ARG A 138 1.00 -0.76 -24.87
C ARG A 138 0.26 -1.43 -26.02
N THR A 139 -0.91 -1.99 -25.76
CA THR A 139 -1.79 -2.63 -26.77
C THR A 139 -2.17 -1.64 -27.87
N THR A 140 -2.44 -0.39 -27.50
CA THR A 140 -2.62 0.74 -28.42
C THR A 140 -1.46 1.71 -28.17
N PRO A 141 -0.37 1.65 -28.95
CA PRO A 141 0.84 2.40 -28.65
C PRO A 141 0.69 3.89 -28.97
N VAL A 142 1.36 4.71 -28.15
CA VAL A 142 1.63 6.11 -28.44
C VAL A 142 3.09 6.23 -28.86
N TYR A 143 3.34 6.90 -29.96
CA TYR A 143 4.67 7.00 -30.57
C TYR A 143 5.27 8.36 -30.34
N ILE A 144 6.59 8.43 -30.17
CA ILE A 144 7.34 9.67 -30.13
C ILE A 144 7.88 9.98 -31.52
N LYS A 145 7.61 11.21 -32.02
CA LYS A 145 8.22 11.79 -33.22
C LYS A 145 9.19 12.90 -32.86
N ARG A 146 10.17 13.10 -33.72
CA ARG A 146 11.18 14.15 -33.58
C ARG A 146 11.54 14.77 -34.92
N SER A 147 11.68 16.09 -34.94
CA SER A 147 12.20 16.86 -36.07
C SER A 147 13.20 17.90 -35.55
N GLY A 148 14.50 17.63 -35.73
CA GLY A 148 15.55 18.47 -35.18
C GLY A 148 15.52 18.52 -33.64
N ARG A 149 15.26 19.71 -33.09
CA ARG A 149 15.12 19.92 -31.64
C ARG A 149 13.71 19.68 -31.13
N LYS A 150 12.73 19.66 -32.02
CA LYS A 150 11.32 19.50 -31.65
C LYS A 150 10.95 18.04 -31.46
N ILE A 151 10.22 17.74 -30.41
CA ILE A 151 9.77 16.38 -30.04
C ILE A 151 8.30 16.44 -29.63
N TRP A 152 7.51 15.45 -30.06
CA TRP A 152 6.08 15.34 -29.74
C TRP A 152 5.60 13.89 -29.79
N THR A 153 4.38 13.65 -29.34
CA THR A 153 3.76 12.33 -29.40
C THR A 153 2.58 12.30 -30.36
N TYR A 154 2.30 11.13 -30.95
CA TYR A 154 1.11 10.87 -31.73
C TYR A 154 0.58 9.46 -31.43
N GLY A 155 -0.72 9.28 -31.50
CA GLY A 155 -1.40 8.01 -31.20
C GLY A 155 -2.88 8.26 -30.92
N GLU A 156 -3.55 7.20 -30.48
CA GLU A 156 -4.98 7.27 -30.11
C GLU A 156 -5.17 8.19 -28.91
N GLU A 157 -6.12 9.14 -29.03
CA GLU A 157 -6.38 10.15 -28.00
C GLU A 157 -6.84 9.53 -26.68
N GLU A 158 -7.59 8.43 -26.74
CA GLU A 158 -8.03 7.69 -25.54
C GLU A 158 -6.84 7.16 -24.73
N THR A 159 -5.88 6.51 -25.41
CA THR A 159 -4.64 6.04 -24.76
C THR A 159 -3.82 7.17 -24.20
N ARG A 160 -3.75 8.31 -24.91
CA ARG A 160 -3.04 9.50 -24.46
C ARG A 160 -3.63 10.06 -23.17
N ARG A 161 -4.96 10.27 -23.11
CA ARG A 161 -5.66 10.76 -21.91
C ARG A 161 -5.53 9.80 -20.74
N PHE A 162 -5.61 8.49 -21.00
CA PHE A 162 -5.37 7.48 -19.99
C PHE A 162 -3.97 7.56 -19.39
N LEU A 163 -2.94 7.64 -20.23
CA LEU A 163 -1.54 7.74 -19.78
C LEU A 163 -1.25 9.06 -19.04
N LEU A 164 -1.85 10.17 -19.46
CA LEU A 164 -1.77 11.43 -18.73
C LEU A 164 -2.33 11.30 -17.32
N LYS A 165 -3.53 10.71 -17.15
CA LYS A 165 -4.13 10.46 -15.86
C LYS A 165 -3.24 9.57 -14.98
N GLU A 166 -2.70 8.47 -15.55
CA GLU A 166 -1.82 7.54 -14.84
C GLU A 166 -0.54 8.22 -14.34
N LEU A 167 0.07 9.09 -15.15
CA LEU A 167 1.29 9.80 -14.78
C LEU A 167 1.06 10.99 -13.84
N MET A 168 -0.09 11.67 -13.92
CA MET A 168 -0.39 12.84 -13.09
C MET A 168 -0.66 12.47 -11.65
N VAL A 169 -1.36 11.36 -11.39
CA VAL A 169 -1.70 10.93 -10.02
C VAL A 169 -0.56 10.09 -9.44
N ASP A 170 0.28 10.71 -8.62
CA ASP A 170 1.39 10.04 -7.93
C ASP A 170 0.99 9.66 -6.50
N ARG A 171 0.50 8.44 -6.31
CA ARG A 171 0.10 7.91 -5.00
C ARG A 171 1.26 7.71 -4.02
N THR A 172 2.51 7.85 -4.46
CA THR A 172 3.68 7.80 -3.57
C THR A 172 3.94 9.13 -2.88
N ASP A 173 3.34 10.22 -3.39
CA ASP A 173 3.34 11.52 -2.74
C ASP A 173 2.29 11.52 -1.60
N PRO A 174 2.66 11.78 -0.35
CA PRO A 174 1.71 11.87 0.76
C PRO A 174 0.59 12.91 0.56
N ASP A 175 0.89 13.96 -0.21
CA ASP A 175 0.01 15.09 -0.45
C ASP A 175 -0.73 14.99 -1.80
N TYR A 176 -0.73 13.82 -2.46
CA TYR A 176 -1.34 13.64 -3.80
C TYR A 176 -2.84 13.96 -3.86
N LEU A 177 -3.54 13.93 -2.72
CA LEU A 177 -4.97 14.32 -2.65
C LEU A 177 -5.20 15.83 -2.59
N MET A 178 -4.14 16.65 -2.46
CA MET A 178 -4.26 18.10 -2.48
C MET A 178 -4.43 18.60 -3.93
N ILE A 179 -5.58 19.20 -4.22
CA ILE A 179 -5.96 19.57 -5.59
C ILE A 179 -5.05 20.66 -6.18
N GLU A 180 -4.51 21.52 -5.34
CA GLU A 180 -3.62 22.60 -5.69
C GLU A 180 -2.30 22.10 -6.32
N ASN A 181 -1.90 20.86 -6.04
CA ASN A 181 -0.70 20.26 -6.64
C ASN A 181 -0.83 20.01 -8.15
N TYR A 182 -2.04 20.17 -8.70
CA TYR A 182 -2.33 19.94 -10.11
C TYR A 182 -2.48 21.23 -10.93
N ASP A 183 -2.43 22.41 -10.30
CA ASP A 183 -2.57 23.70 -10.97
C ASP A 183 -1.50 23.93 -12.05
N ASP A 184 -0.28 23.43 -11.81
CA ASP A 184 0.82 23.54 -12.77
C ASP A 184 0.57 22.80 -14.10
N TYR A 185 -0.33 21.79 -14.09
CA TYR A 185 -0.65 21.00 -15.29
C TYR A 185 -1.82 21.57 -16.09
N PHE A 186 -2.73 22.29 -15.45
CA PHE A 186 -4.01 22.69 -16.05
C PHE A 186 -4.25 24.21 -16.04
N GLY A 187 -3.40 24.96 -15.34
CA GLY A 187 -3.60 26.37 -15.04
C GLY A 187 -4.28 26.62 -13.70
N ALA A 188 -3.97 27.77 -13.11
CA ALA A 188 -4.46 28.15 -11.79
C ALA A 188 -6.00 28.05 -11.73
N ASP A 189 -6.51 27.51 -10.62
CA ASP A 189 -7.93 27.35 -10.27
C ASP A 189 -8.72 26.35 -11.16
N VAL A 190 -8.17 25.78 -12.23
CA VAL A 190 -8.92 24.84 -13.10
C VAL A 190 -9.29 23.56 -12.34
N PRO A 191 -8.35 22.87 -11.65
CA PRO A 191 -8.69 21.68 -10.86
C PRO A 191 -9.68 21.97 -9.72
N GLU A 192 -9.53 23.09 -9.01
CA GLU A 192 -10.46 23.47 -7.92
C GLU A 192 -11.88 23.75 -8.45
N LYS A 193 -12.01 24.49 -9.53
CA LYS A 193 -13.31 24.73 -10.18
C LYS A 193 -13.94 23.45 -10.69
N MET A 194 -13.13 22.56 -11.29
CA MET A 194 -13.62 21.25 -11.73
C MET A 194 -14.07 20.38 -10.57
N MET A 195 -13.36 20.42 -9.42
CA MET A 195 -13.78 19.76 -8.20
C MET A 195 -15.15 20.28 -7.72
N ASN A 196 -15.35 21.59 -7.74
CA ASN A 196 -16.62 22.18 -7.35
C ASN A 196 -17.77 21.73 -8.27
N CYS A 197 -17.55 21.63 -9.59
CA CYS A 197 -18.54 21.07 -10.53
C CYS A 197 -18.91 19.62 -10.15
N VAL A 198 -17.92 18.79 -9.86
CA VAL A 198 -18.15 17.39 -9.44
C VAL A 198 -18.89 17.32 -8.12
N LEU A 199 -18.46 18.06 -7.10
CA LEU A 199 -19.09 18.05 -5.77
C LEU A 199 -20.52 18.54 -5.80
N ASN A 200 -20.83 19.58 -6.56
CA ASN A 200 -22.22 20.07 -6.74
C ASN A 200 -23.09 19.00 -7.40
N ALA A 201 -22.62 18.38 -8.48
CA ALA A 201 -23.35 17.31 -9.18
C ALA A 201 -23.62 16.10 -8.26
N LEU A 202 -22.65 15.72 -7.43
CA LEU A 202 -22.81 14.63 -6.46
C LEU A 202 -23.83 14.99 -5.37
N ALA A 203 -23.76 16.21 -4.82
CA ALA A 203 -24.66 16.68 -3.78
C ALA A 203 -26.12 16.74 -4.27
N ASP A 204 -26.35 17.28 -5.48
CA ASP A 204 -27.69 17.39 -6.08
C ASP A 204 -28.34 16.02 -6.35
N ASN A 205 -27.55 14.96 -6.49
CA ASN A 205 -28.01 13.61 -6.71
C ASN A 205 -27.96 12.70 -5.48
N GLU A 206 -27.60 13.24 -4.30
CA GLU A 206 -27.44 12.46 -3.06
C GLU A 206 -26.47 11.27 -3.19
N ILE A 207 -25.39 11.47 -3.98
CA ILE A 207 -24.36 10.49 -4.23
C ILE A 207 -23.08 10.89 -3.51
N SER A 208 -22.38 9.93 -2.94
CA SER A 208 -21.07 10.11 -2.34
C SER A 208 -20.02 9.26 -3.07
N MET A 209 -18.78 9.72 -3.04
CA MET A 209 -17.61 9.02 -3.57
C MET A 209 -16.45 9.12 -2.58
N THR A 210 -15.44 8.26 -2.70
CA THR A 210 -14.21 8.42 -1.91
C THR A 210 -13.44 9.65 -2.38
N ALA A 211 -12.61 10.23 -1.50
CA ALA A 211 -11.77 11.37 -1.88
C ALA A 211 -10.83 11.04 -3.06
N GLU A 212 -10.31 9.82 -3.10
CA GLU A 212 -9.49 9.33 -4.20
C GLU A 212 -10.28 9.24 -5.52
N ASP A 213 -11.50 8.71 -5.50
CA ASP A 213 -12.35 8.64 -6.70
C ASP A 213 -12.73 10.03 -7.21
N ILE A 214 -13.02 10.98 -6.30
CA ILE A 214 -13.29 12.38 -6.66
C ILE A 214 -12.05 12.99 -7.34
N LEU A 215 -10.86 12.84 -6.75
CA LEU A 215 -9.64 13.35 -7.35
C LEU A 215 -9.41 12.76 -8.75
N HIS A 216 -9.54 11.45 -8.90
CA HIS A 216 -9.38 10.77 -10.20
C HIS A 216 -10.36 11.28 -11.25
N LEU A 217 -11.60 11.56 -10.85
CA LEU A 217 -12.61 12.13 -11.74
C LEU A 217 -12.28 13.58 -12.10
N VAL A 218 -11.84 14.39 -11.14
CA VAL A 218 -11.43 15.79 -11.37
C VAL A 218 -10.24 15.86 -12.33
N ILE A 219 -9.20 15.05 -12.11
CA ILE A 219 -8.04 15.01 -13.01
C ILE A 219 -8.45 14.53 -14.40
N PHE A 220 -9.28 13.49 -14.50
CA PHE A 220 -9.82 13.03 -15.77
C PHE A 220 -10.58 14.13 -16.52
N LEU A 221 -11.45 14.87 -15.84
CA LEU A 221 -12.19 15.98 -16.42
C LEU A 221 -11.28 17.17 -16.81
N SER A 222 -10.27 17.45 -16.00
CA SER A 222 -9.30 18.52 -16.29
C SER A 222 -8.45 18.18 -17.54
N ILE A 223 -8.01 16.92 -17.68
CA ILE A 223 -7.35 16.44 -18.89
C ILE A 223 -8.30 16.57 -20.10
N LYS A 224 -9.53 16.09 -19.97
CA LYS A 224 -10.57 16.17 -20.99
C LYS A 224 -10.79 17.61 -21.44
N PHE A 225 -10.99 18.53 -20.50
CA PHE A 225 -11.16 19.95 -20.73
C PHE A 225 -9.98 20.55 -21.53
N THR A 226 -8.76 20.30 -21.08
CA THR A 226 -7.55 20.82 -21.75
C THR A 226 -7.43 20.27 -23.19
N ARG A 227 -7.66 18.97 -23.38
CA ARG A 227 -7.57 18.33 -24.69
C ARG A 227 -8.65 18.82 -25.66
N ILE A 228 -9.88 19.03 -25.18
CA ILE A 228 -10.97 19.63 -26.00
C ILE A 228 -10.59 21.05 -26.45
N HIS A 229 -10.02 21.88 -25.57
CA HIS A 229 -9.55 23.22 -25.92
C HIS A 229 -8.45 23.22 -27.00
N MET A 230 -7.64 22.16 -27.04
CA MET A 230 -6.64 21.94 -28.07
C MET A 230 -7.23 21.33 -29.38
N GLY A 231 -8.54 21.14 -29.46
CA GLY A 231 -9.23 20.57 -30.61
C GLY A 231 -9.26 19.05 -30.71
N TYR A 232 -8.86 18.35 -29.65
CA TYR A 232 -8.84 16.88 -29.60
C TYR A 232 -10.11 16.30 -28.97
N GLU A 233 -11.26 16.48 -29.62
CA GLU A 233 -12.52 15.86 -29.22
C GLU A 233 -12.62 14.43 -29.72
N PHE A 234 -13.31 13.56 -28.95
CA PHE A 234 -13.67 12.23 -29.44
C PHE A 234 -14.69 12.31 -30.57
N LYS A 235 -14.46 11.47 -31.60
CA LYS A 235 -15.34 11.35 -32.78
C LYS A 235 -15.52 9.87 -33.05
N ASN A 236 -16.62 9.24 -32.72
CA ASN A 236 -16.95 7.83 -33.00
C ASN A 236 -16.97 6.88 -31.80
N LYS A 237 -17.26 7.32 -30.58
CA LYS A 237 -17.64 6.38 -29.51
C LYS A 237 -19.13 6.02 -29.61
N THR A 238 -19.45 4.75 -29.62
CA THR A 238 -20.83 4.26 -29.72
C THR A 238 -21.45 4.03 -28.34
N LYS A 239 -22.76 4.32 -28.23
CA LYS A 239 -23.58 4.15 -26.99
C LYS A 239 -23.82 2.69 -26.58
N ASP A 240 -23.29 1.71 -27.29
CA ASP A 240 -23.65 0.29 -27.14
C ASP A 240 -23.44 -0.31 -25.72
N PHE A 241 -22.83 0.43 -24.81
CA PHE A 241 -22.52 -0.01 -23.45
C PHE A 241 -23.39 0.56 -22.34
N LEU A 242 -24.23 1.56 -22.58
CA LEU A 242 -25.00 2.25 -21.54
C LEU A 242 -26.48 2.29 -21.90
N ALA A 243 -27.32 1.69 -21.06
CA ALA A 243 -28.77 1.91 -21.14
C ALA A 243 -29.06 3.40 -20.81
N SER A 244 -29.99 4.03 -21.54
CA SER A 244 -30.38 5.43 -21.34
C SER A 244 -30.92 5.76 -19.94
N GLU A 245 -31.21 4.75 -19.13
CA GLU A 245 -31.63 4.85 -17.72
C GLU A 245 -30.47 4.63 -16.74
N ASP A 246 -29.19 4.67 -17.18
CA ASP A 246 -28.06 4.47 -16.30
C ASP A 246 -27.78 5.72 -15.43
N ILE A 247 -27.66 5.52 -14.09
CA ILE A 247 -27.31 6.58 -13.16
C ILE A 247 -25.99 7.26 -13.57
N ASN A 248 -25.06 6.50 -14.13
CA ASN A 248 -23.79 7.03 -14.62
C ASN A 248 -24.01 7.96 -15.81
N TRP A 249 -24.98 7.65 -16.69
CA TRP A 249 -25.38 8.53 -17.79
C TRP A 249 -26.00 9.82 -17.25
N THR A 250 -26.99 9.70 -16.37
CA THR A 250 -27.66 10.87 -15.75
C THR A 250 -26.65 11.74 -15.01
N LEU A 251 -25.73 11.14 -14.25
CA LEU A 251 -24.69 11.88 -13.52
C LEU A 251 -23.70 12.54 -14.48
N SER A 252 -23.36 11.89 -15.63
CA SER A 252 -22.50 12.50 -16.65
C SER A 252 -23.11 13.75 -17.28
N GLU A 253 -24.42 13.74 -17.53
CA GLU A 253 -25.17 14.91 -18.04
C GLU A 253 -25.20 16.06 -17.01
N VAL A 254 -25.40 15.74 -15.72
CA VAL A 254 -25.38 16.75 -14.65
C VAL A 254 -23.99 17.36 -14.50
N ILE A 255 -22.93 16.54 -14.44
CA ILE A 255 -21.55 17.03 -14.36
C ILE A 255 -21.21 17.89 -15.60
N ALA A 256 -21.57 17.45 -16.80
CA ALA A 256 -21.35 18.21 -18.03
C ALA A 256 -22.11 19.56 -18.01
N GLY A 257 -23.30 19.59 -17.42
CA GLY A 257 -24.06 20.82 -17.18
C GLY A 257 -23.35 21.80 -16.27
N GLU A 258 -22.75 21.33 -15.16
CA GLU A 258 -21.94 22.16 -14.26
C GLU A 258 -20.66 22.65 -14.94
N VAL A 259 -19.95 21.77 -15.68
CA VAL A 259 -18.76 22.14 -16.47
C VAL A 259 -19.10 23.20 -17.52
N ARG A 260 -20.23 23.07 -18.23
CA ARG A 260 -20.68 24.07 -19.18
C ARG A 260 -20.94 25.43 -18.54
N LYS A 261 -21.55 25.45 -17.36
CA LYS A 261 -21.80 26.71 -16.62
C LYS A 261 -20.51 27.40 -16.20
N GLU A 262 -19.54 26.66 -15.69
CA GLU A 262 -18.32 27.23 -15.13
C GLU A 262 -17.28 27.58 -16.23
N PHE A 263 -17.13 26.72 -17.23
CA PHE A 263 -16.05 26.82 -18.23
C PHE A 263 -16.52 27.22 -19.62
N SER A 264 -17.83 27.34 -19.85
CA SER A 264 -18.43 27.63 -21.18
C SER A 264 -18.05 26.61 -22.26
N VAL A 265 -17.79 25.36 -21.87
CA VAL A 265 -17.46 24.24 -22.76
C VAL A 265 -18.60 23.25 -22.80
N GLU A 266 -19.03 22.87 -23.98
CA GLU A 266 -20.05 21.85 -24.19
C GLU A 266 -19.40 20.52 -24.57
N LEU A 267 -19.69 19.45 -23.81
CA LEU A 267 -19.25 18.12 -24.14
C LEU A 267 -20.17 17.52 -25.21
N ASN A 268 -19.58 17.00 -26.29
CA ASN A 268 -20.33 16.28 -27.31
C ASN A 268 -20.81 14.92 -26.76
N GLU A 269 -21.62 14.19 -27.53
CA GLU A 269 -22.21 12.93 -27.11
C GLU A 269 -21.15 11.86 -26.82
N GLU A 270 -20.09 11.80 -27.60
CA GLU A 270 -18.97 10.86 -27.42
C GLU A 270 -18.18 11.13 -26.13
N GLU A 271 -17.99 12.40 -25.81
CA GLU A 271 -17.34 12.81 -24.55
C GLU A 271 -18.22 12.51 -23.32
N LEU A 272 -19.55 12.60 -23.46
CA LEU A 272 -20.49 12.19 -22.44
C LEU A 272 -20.48 10.67 -22.20
N VAL A 273 -20.44 9.88 -23.29
CA VAL A 273 -20.27 8.43 -23.22
C VAL A 273 -19.01 8.06 -22.47
N ASP A 274 -17.89 8.71 -22.80
CA ASP A 274 -16.61 8.48 -22.12
C ASP A 274 -16.68 8.83 -20.62
N LEU A 275 -17.31 9.96 -20.27
CA LEU A 275 -17.52 10.34 -18.86
C LEU A 275 -18.41 9.33 -18.12
N ALA A 276 -19.51 8.89 -18.73
CA ALA A 276 -20.39 7.90 -18.12
C ALA A 276 -19.68 6.54 -17.93
N VAL A 277 -18.83 6.16 -18.88
CA VAL A 277 -17.95 4.99 -18.75
C VAL A 277 -17.02 5.15 -17.55
N GLN A 278 -16.31 6.27 -17.43
CA GLN A 278 -15.43 6.54 -16.28
C GLN A 278 -16.20 6.50 -14.95
N LEU A 279 -17.37 7.13 -14.87
CA LEU A 279 -18.23 7.05 -13.68
C LEU A 279 -18.64 5.60 -13.34
N SER A 280 -18.86 4.76 -14.35
CA SER A 280 -19.18 3.35 -14.15
C SER A 280 -18.04 2.51 -13.57
N LEU A 281 -16.80 3.01 -13.62
CA LEU A 281 -15.61 2.38 -13.03
C LEU A 281 -15.40 2.81 -11.56
N LEU A 282 -16.07 3.87 -11.12
CA LEU A 282 -15.97 4.42 -9.77
C LEU A 282 -17.08 3.88 -8.88
N ARG A 283 -16.83 3.81 -7.58
CA ARG A 283 -17.82 3.34 -6.61
C ARG A 283 -18.71 4.49 -6.17
N LEU A 284 -19.92 4.54 -6.71
CA LEU A 284 -20.96 5.48 -6.25
C LEU A 284 -21.64 4.91 -5.00
N ILE A 285 -21.77 5.73 -3.94
CA ILE A 285 -22.39 5.39 -2.66
C ILE A 285 -23.62 6.30 -2.47
N GLY A 286 -24.80 5.72 -2.20
CA GLY A 286 -26.01 6.50 -1.93
C GLY A 286 -27.29 5.74 -2.29
N ASN A 287 -28.43 6.25 -1.80
CA ASN A 287 -29.75 5.60 -1.96
C ASN A 287 -30.15 5.34 -3.43
N LYS A 288 -29.72 6.22 -4.33
CA LYS A 288 -29.99 6.07 -5.78
C LYS A 288 -28.99 5.15 -6.50
N ALA A 289 -27.80 4.96 -5.92
CA ALA A 289 -26.76 4.09 -6.50
C ALA A 289 -27.02 2.60 -6.23
N GLU A 290 -27.69 2.27 -5.12
CA GLU A 290 -27.95 0.88 -4.70
C GLU A 290 -29.20 0.25 -5.33
N THR A 291 -30.11 1.04 -5.92
CA THR A 291 -31.44 0.60 -6.33
C THR A 291 -31.52 -0.07 -7.70
N ARG A 292 -30.41 -0.43 -8.34
CA ARG A 292 -30.49 -1.10 -9.64
C ARG A 292 -30.49 -2.62 -9.56
N PRO A 293 -31.47 -3.26 -10.15
CA PRO A 293 -31.34 -4.67 -10.51
C PRO A 293 -30.34 -4.77 -11.66
N VAL A 294 -29.12 -5.25 -11.35
CA VAL A 294 -28.29 -5.91 -12.37
C VAL A 294 -29.13 -7.03 -12.97
N SER A 295 -29.03 -7.27 -14.27
CA SER A 295 -29.76 -8.40 -14.88
C SER A 295 -29.51 -9.66 -14.05
N ILE A 296 -30.58 -10.35 -13.65
CA ILE A 296 -30.51 -11.54 -12.76
C ILE A 296 -29.42 -12.55 -13.19
N PRO A 297 -29.18 -12.82 -14.50
CA PRO A 297 -28.09 -13.71 -14.93
C PRO A 297 -26.69 -13.21 -14.61
N GLU A 298 -26.41 -11.91 -14.67
CA GLU A 298 -25.07 -11.38 -14.38
C GLU A 298 -24.75 -11.36 -12.88
N GLN A 299 -25.72 -11.00 -12.06
CA GLN A 299 -25.57 -11.01 -10.60
C GLN A 299 -25.28 -12.41 -10.09
N SER A 300 -25.92 -13.44 -10.67
CA SER A 300 -25.70 -14.83 -10.26
C SER A 300 -24.28 -15.31 -10.51
N HIS A 301 -23.58 -14.80 -11.53
CA HIS A 301 -22.17 -15.15 -11.79
C HIS A 301 -21.23 -14.55 -10.75
N TYR A 302 -21.46 -13.29 -10.34
CA TYR A 302 -20.64 -12.64 -9.31
C TYR A 302 -20.83 -13.33 -7.95
N GLU A 303 -22.07 -13.61 -7.56
CA GLU A 303 -22.41 -14.33 -6.35
C GLU A 303 -21.83 -15.75 -6.35
N PHE A 304 -21.88 -16.44 -7.47
CA PHE A 304 -21.29 -17.76 -7.64
C PHE A 304 -19.78 -17.72 -7.37
N VAL A 305 -19.04 -16.81 -8.01
CA VAL A 305 -17.58 -16.69 -7.82
C VAL A 305 -17.22 -16.37 -6.38
N VAL A 306 -17.97 -15.48 -5.72
CA VAL A 306 -17.76 -15.15 -4.30
C VAL A 306 -18.03 -16.35 -3.41
N ASN A 307 -19.14 -17.07 -3.63
CA ASN A 307 -19.47 -18.25 -2.82
C ASN A 307 -18.43 -19.37 -2.99
N GLU A 308 -17.94 -19.60 -4.21
CA GLU A 308 -16.87 -20.58 -4.46
C GLU A 308 -15.57 -20.19 -3.76
N LEU A 309 -15.17 -18.90 -3.79
CA LEU A 309 -14.02 -18.40 -3.03
C LEU A 309 -14.19 -18.69 -1.54
N LEU A 310 -15.34 -18.35 -0.95
CA LEU A 310 -15.58 -18.54 0.48
C LEU A 310 -15.65 -20.03 0.85
N ASN A 311 -16.16 -20.89 -0.03
CA ASN A 311 -16.14 -22.35 0.15
C ASN A 311 -14.72 -22.91 0.08
N ASP A 312 -13.88 -22.43 -0.86
CA ASP A 312 -12.47 -22.81 -0.92
C ASP A 312 -11.73 -22.41 0.37
N ILE A 313 -11.93 -21.20 0.86
CA ILE A 313 -11.35 -20.73 2.12
C ILE A 313 -11.81 -21.62 3.29
N LYS A 314 -13.11 -21.90 3.40
CA LYS A 314 -13.65 -22.77 4.45
C LYS A 314 -13.05 -24.19 4.40
N ASN A 315 -12.96 -24.78 3.22
CA ASN A 315 -12.50 -26.15 3.06
C ASN A 315 -10.98 -26.31 3.21
N LYS A 316 -10.20 -25.30 2.80
CA LYS A 316 -8.74 -25.39 2.77
C LYS A 316 -8.08 -24.80 4.01
N PHE A 317 -8.61 -23.70 4.54
CA PHE A 317 -8.05 -23.03 5.72
C PHE A 317 -8.87 -23.28 7.01
N HIS A 318 -10.00 -23.97 6.92
CA HIS A 318 -10.93 -24.19 8.02
C HIS A 318 -11.48 -22.89 8.65
N LEU A 319 -11.54 -21.83 7.83
CA LEU A 319 -12.10 -20.52 8.18
C LEU A 319 -13.48 -20.37 7.54
N ASP A 320 -14.53 -20.36 8.34
CA ASP A 320 -15.89 -20.19 7.83
C ASP A 320 -16.30 -18.72 7.81
N LEU A 321 -16.21 -18.10 6.63
CA LEU A 321 -16.63 -16.75 6.35
C LEU A 321 -17.95 -16.70 5.55
N THR A 322 -18.61 -17.86 5.35
CA THR A 322 -19.78 -18.00 4.47
C THR A 322 -21.03 -17.28 5.00
N ASP A 323 -21.09 -16.94 6.28
CA ASP A 323 -22.23 -16.23 6.89
C ASP A 323 -22.03 -14.70 6.96
N ASP A 324 -20.87 -14.19 6.55
CA ASP A 324 -20.58 -12.73 6.57
C ASP A 324 -21.22 -12.04 5.37
N GLN A 325 -22.40 -11.46 5.58
CA GLN A 325 -23.17 -10.78 4.51
C GLN A 325 -22.49 -9.49 4.03
N GLU A 326 -21.79 -8.78 4.91
CA GLU A 326 -21.03 -7.59 4.55
C GLU A 326 -19.87 -7.93 3.62
N LEU A 327 -19.13 -9.01 3.91
CA LEU A 327 -18.09 -9.53 3.05
C LEU A 327 -18.64 -9.93 1.67
N LYS A 328 -19.74 -10.70 1.63
CA LYS A 328 -20.36 -11.12 0.37
C LYS A 328 -20.77 -9.94 -0.50
N ALA A 329 -21.51 -9.01 0.06
CA ALA A 329 -21.98 -7.82 -0.67
C ALA A 329 -20.79 -6.96 -1.16
N GLY A 330 -19.78 -6.76 -0.31
CA GLY A 330 -18.55 -6.03 -0.65
C GLY A 330 -17.78 -6.69 -1.79
N LEU A 331 -17.55 -8.01 -1.73
CA LEU A 331 -16.84 -8.75 -2.78
C LEU A 331 -17.62 -8.79 -4.09
N VAL A 332 -18.92 -9.04 -4.08
CA VAL A 332 -19.76 -9.02 -5.30
C VAL A 332 -19.68 -7.67 -5.99
N THR A 333 -19.79 -6.59 -5.21
CA THR A 333 -19.66 -5.23 -5.71
C THR A 333 -18.25 -4.99 -6.28
N HIS A 334 -17.20 -5.35 -5.54
CA HIS A 334 -15.82 -5.18 -5.97
C HIS A 334 -15.54 -5.96 -7.28
N ILE A 335 -15.89 -7.23 -7.35
CA ILE A 335 -15.69 -8.09 -8.54
C ILE A 335 -16.37 -7.48 -9.76
N ARG A 336 -17.59 -6.98 -9.62
CA ARG A 336 -18.32 -6.32 -10.71
C ARG A 336 -17.56 -5.11 -11.27
N TYR A 337 -17.05 -4.23 -10.39
CA TYR A 337 -16.27 -3.08 -10.82
C TYR A 337 -14.90 -3.47 -11.38
N THR A 338 -14.23 -4.44 -10.75
CA THR A 338 -12.95 -4.98 -11.21
C THR A 338 -13.07 -5.55 -12.64
N LEU A 339 -14.12 -6.33 -12.94
CA LEU A 339 -14.31 -6.89 -14.27
C LEU A 339 -14.49 -5.81 -15.34
N LYS A 340 -15.25 -4.74 -15.05
CA LYS A 340 -15.41 -3.58 -15.94
C LYS A 340 -14.06 -2.89 -16.15
N ARG A 341 -13.35 -2.57 -15.06
CA ARG A 341 -12.07 -1.87 -15.09
C ARG A 341 -11.02 -2.63 -15.91
N ILE A 342 -10.81 -3.92 -15.68
CA ILE A 342 -9.79 -4.71 -16.40
C ILE A 342 -10.05 -4.74 -17.91
N LYS A 343 -11.31 -4.71 -18.34
CA LYS A 343 -11.66 -4.67 -19.77
C LYS A 343 -11.34 -3.33 -20.43
N MET A 344 -11.31 -2.25 -19.66
CA MET A 344 -11.11 -0.87 -20.13
C MET A 344 -9.72 -0.32 -19.77
N GLU A 345 -9.25 -0.59 -18.58
CA GLU A 345 -7.96 -0.13 -18.04
C GLU A 345 -7.22 -1.34 -17.43
N PRO A 346 -6.32 -1.98 -18.18
CA PRO A 346 -5.68 -3.23 -17.73
C PRO A 346 -4.69 -3.06 -16.56
N VAL A 347 -4.34 -1.83 -16.18
CA VAL A 347 -3.36 -1.57 -15.12
C VAL A 347 -4.05 -0.92 -13.93
N SER A 348 -4.23 -1.68 -12.86
CA SER A 348 -4.57 -1.14 -11.54
C SER A 348 -3.33 -1.15 -10.65
N THR A 349 -3.17 -0.14 -9.81
CA THR A 349 -2.14 -0.10 -8.76
C THR A 349 -2.81 -0.17 -7.40
N ASN A 350 -2.23 -0.94 -6.48
CA ASN A 350 -2.71 -1.03 -5.11
C ASN A 350 -1.62 -0.48 -4.17
N PRO A 351 -1.81 0.72 -3.59
CA PRO A 351 -0.78 1.37 -2.78
C PRO A 351 -0.47 0.59 -1.49
N VAL A 352 -1.39 -0.25 -1.03
CA VAL A 352 -1.21 -1.06 0.18
C VAL A 352 -0.80 -2.51 -0.11
N LEU A 353 -0.53 -2.87 -1.38
CA LEU A 353 -0.20 -4.25 -1.76
C LEU A 353 0.99 -4.81 -0.99
N MET A 354 2.09 -4.06 -0.92
CA MET A 354 3.28 -4.51 -0.18
C MET A 354 2.98 -4.66 1.32
N LEU A 355 2.26 -3.71 1.90
CA LEU A 355 1.84 -3.79 3.30
C LEU A 355 0.96 -5.03 3.55
N LEU A 356 0.00 -5.31 2.66
CA LEU A 356 -0.83 -6.52 2.76
C LEU A 356 0.00 -7.80 2.69
N LYS A 357 0.95 -7.87 1.77
CA LYS A 357 1.83 -9.05 1.64
C LYS A 357 2.76 -9.22 2.83
N THR A 358 3.21 -8.13 3.46
CA THR A 358 4.13 -8.18 4.61
C THR A 358 3.43 -8.33 5.95
N GLU A 359 2.30 -7.64 6.17
CA GLU A 359 1.60 -7.65 7.47
C GLU A 359 0.46 -8.68 7.54
N TYR A 360 -0.15 -9.00 6.40
CA TYR A 360 -1.30 -9.89 6.28
C TYR A 360 -1.10 -10.99 5.21
N PRO A 361 0.07 -11.68 5.16
CA PRO A 361 0.39 -12.62 4.08
C PRO A 361 -0.62 -13.76 3.96
N PHE A 362 -1.13 -14.26 5.08
CA PHE A 362 -2.14 -15.31 5.12
C PHE A 362 -3.45 -14.89 4.45
N VAL A 363 -3.89 -13.65 4.69
CA VAL A 363 -5.09 -13.09 4.06
C VAL A 363 -4.88 -12.87 2.57
N PHE A 364 -3.69 -12.40 2.19
CA PHE A 364 -3.32 -12.27 0.79
C PHE A 364 -3.35 -13.62 0.07
N ASP A 365 -2.80 -14.66 0.67
CA ASP A 365 -2.83 -16.01 0.09
C ASP A 365 -4.25 -16.58 -0.07
N MET A 366 -5.17 -16.28 0.86
CA MET A 366 -6.58 -16.64 0.68
C MET A 366 -7.18 -15.99 -0.57
N SER A 367 -6.76 -14.77 -0.93
CA SER A 367 -7.29 -14.08 -2.12
C SER A 367 -6.87 -14.76 -3.44
N LEU A 368 -5.77 -15.52 -3.44
CA LEU A 368 -5.26 -16.19 -4.64
C LEU A 368 -6.21 -17.26 -5.18
N PHE A 369 -7.09 -17.81 -4.32
CA PHE A 369 -8.11 -18.77 -4.78
C PHE A 369 -9.12 -18.13 -5.75
N LEU A 370 -9.25 -16.81 -5.72
CA LEU A 370 -10.09 -16.11 -6.70
C LEU A 370 -9.48 -16.11 -8.11
N TYR A 371 -8.16 -16.20 -8.26
CA TYR A 371 -7.47 -16.06 -9.54
C TYR A 371 -7.99 -17.02 -10.62
N GLU A 372 -8.02 -18.33 -10.31
CA GLU A 372 -8.51 -19.35 -11.24
C GLU A 372 -10.03 -19.26 -11.40
N ARG A 373 -10.79 -19.11 -10.32
CA ARG A 373 -12.25 -19.01 -10.34
C ARG A 373 -12.74 -17.84 -11.18
N PHE A 374 -12.05 -16.71 -11.08
CA PHE A 374 -12.36 -15.52 -11.87
C PHE A 374 -12.11 -15.74 -13.35
N TYR A 375 -11.01 -16.40 -13.69
CA TYR A 375 -10.70 -16.76 -15.08
C TYR A 375 -11.70 -17.74 -15.66
N ASP A 376 -12.07 -18.77 -14.93
CA ASP A 376 -13.03 -19.81 -15.38
C ASP A 376 -14.41 -19.23 -15.73
N VAL A 377 -14.84 -18.20 -14.98
CA VAL A 377 -16.17 -17.60 -15.16
C VAL A 377 -16.15 -16.44 -16.16
N PHE A 378 -15.13 -15.58 -16.10
CA PHE A 378 -15.11 -14.31 -16.84
C PHE A 378 -14.10 -14.27 -18.00
N GLY A 379 -13.23 -15.29 -18.14
CA GLY A 379 -12.20 -15.36 -19.17
C GLY A 379 -11.08 -14.33 -19.04
N VAL A 380 -10.99 -13.64 -17.89
CA VAL A 380 -10.03 -12.57 -17.62
C VAL A 380 -9.20 -12.93 -16.38
N ARG A 381 -7.91 -12.62 -16.39
CA ARG A 381 -7.01 -12.86 -15.25
C ARG A 381 -6.86 -11.63 -14.38
N LEU A 382 -6.98 -11.82 -13.08
CA LEU A 382 -6.67 -10.79 -12.09
C LEU A 382 -5.16 -10.61 -11.95
N ASN A 383 -4.70 -9.39 -11.81
CA ASN A 383 -3.32 -9.13 -11.40
C ASN A 383 -3.20 -9.12 -9.86
N GLU A 384 -1.97 -9.06 -9.34
CA GLU A 384 -1.75 -9.13 -7.89
C GLU A 384 -2.29 -7.88 -7.14
N ASN A 385 -2.44 -6.74 -7.81
CA ASN A 385 -3.05 -5.55 -7.20
C ASN A 385 -4.54 -5.76 -6.91
N GLU A 386 -5.26 -6.39 -7.85
CA GLU A 386 -6.68 -6.74 -7.68
C GLU A 386 -6.88 -7.78 -6.58
N LEU A 387 -6.00 -8.79 -6.53
CA LEU A 387 -6.00 -9.77 -5.46
C LEU A 387 -5.70 -9.13 -4.09
N GLY A 388 -4.85 -8.11 -4.04
CA GLY A 388 -4.61 -7.29 -2.87
C GLY A 388 -5.88 -6.57 -2.38
N TYR A 389 -6.68 -6.01 -3.28
CA TYR A 389 -7.97 -5.42 -2.88
C TYR A 389 -8.94 -6.47 -2.33
N VAL A 390 -9.02 -7.65 -2.93
CA VAL A 390 -9.82 -8.76 -2.38
C VAL A 390 -9.33 -9.15 -0.99
N ALA A 391 -8.01 -9.18 -0.77
CA ALA A 391 -7.41 -9.46 0.53
C ALA A 391 -7.86 -8.45 1.61
N THR A 392 -8.08 -7.17 1.28
CA THR A 392 -8.59 -6.20 2.28
C THR A 392 -9.98 -6.55 2.79
N TYR A 393 -10.88 -7.01 1.90
CA TYR A 393 -12.21 -7.48 2.29
C TYR A 393 -12.14 -8.73 3.16
N LEU A 394 -11.30 -9.70 2.76
CA LEU A 394 -11.09 -10.93 3.52
C LEU A 394 -10.48 -10.64 4.91
N GLY A 395 -9.49 -9.74 5.00
CA GLY A 395 -8.87 -9.32 6.24
C GLY A 395 -9.89 -8.73 7.23
N SER A 396 -10.73 -7.81 6.76
CA SER A 396 -11.80 -7.23 7.56
C SER A 396 -12.78 -8.29 8.08
N ALA A 397 -13.11 -9.30 7.27
CA ALA A 397 -14.01 -10.38 7.67
C ALA A 397 -13.34 -11.34 8.69
N VAL A 398 -12.06 -11.65 8.52
CA VAL A 398 -11.28 -12.43 9.48
C VAL A 398 -11.26 -11.74 10.83
N GLU A 399 -10.95 -10.44 10.87
CA GLU A 399 -10.99 -9.66 12.11
C GLU A 399 -12.38 -9.65 12.75
N ARG A 400 -13.47 -9.48 11.97
CA ARG A 400 -14.84 -9.58 12.50
C ARG A 400 -15.16 -10.95 13.08
N MET A 401 -14.71 -12.00 12.40
CA MET A 401 -14.89 -13.38 12.86
C MET A 401 -14.12 -13.63 14.16
N GLU A 402 -12.87 -13.20 14.24
CA GLU A 402 -12.04 -13.32 15.43
C GLU A 402 -12.66 -12.57 16.61
N ARG A 403 -13.12 -11.35 16.41
CA ARG A 403 -13.86 -10.58 17.44
C ARG A 403 -15.12 -11.29 17.93
N LYS A 404 -15.84 -12.00 17.04
CA LYS A 404 -17.04 -12.79 17.41
C LYS A 404 -16.68 -14.10 18.13
N LYS A 405 -15.57 -14.74 17.76
CA LYS A 405 -15.11 -16.03 18.36
C LYS A 405 -14.39 -15.84 19.68
N SER A 406 -13.81 -14.67 19.92
CA SER A 406 -13.15 -14.38 21.18
C SER A 406 -14.17 -14.09 22.28
N PRO A 407 -14.41 -15.02 23.21
CA PRO A 407 -14.86 -14.64 24.52
C PRO A 407 -13.69 -13.90 25.15
N LYS A 408 -13.68 -12.55 25.06
CA LYS A 408 -12.70 -11.63 25.66
C LYS A 408 -11.42 -12.36 26.08
N ASP A 409 -10.47 -12.49 25.14
CA ASP A 409 -9.31 -13.42 25.22
C ASP A 409 -8.50 -13.28 26.49
N PHE A 410 -8.56 -12.09 27.08
CA PHE A 410 -7.81 -11.78 28.29
C PHE A 410 -8.71 -11.21 29.38
N THR A 411 -8.56 -11.73 30.57
CA THR A 411 -9.10 -11.10 31.77
C THR A 411 -8.05 -10.21 32.39
N ILE A 412 -8.34 -8.91 32.41
CA ILE A 412 -7.47 -7.85 32.93
C ILE A 412 -8.02 -7.38 34.27
N ALA A 413 -7.27 -7.51 35.34
CA ALA A 413 -7.64 -6.93 36.61
C ALA A 413 -7.01 -5.54 36.78
N VAL A 414 -7.84 -4.55 37.06
CA VAL A 414 -7.39 -3.17 37.34
C VAL A 414 -7.17 -3.02 38.82
N VAL A 415 -5.92 -2.73 39.24
CA VAL A 415 -5.52 -2.62 40.65
C VAL A 415 -5.02 -1.23 40.93
N THR A 416 -5.57 -0.55 41.93
CA THR A 416 -5.23 0.83 42.23
C THR A 416 -5.33 1.16 43.70
N GLY A 417 -4.44 2.01 44.19
CA GLY A 417 -4.48 2.60 45.50
C GLY A 417 -5.14 4.00 45.57
N MET A 418 -5.71 4.46 44.42
CA MET A 418 -6.27 5.80 44.29
C MET A 418 -7.68 5.89 44.91
N ASN A 419 -8.19 7.14 45.01
CA ASN A 419 -9.56 7.36 45.44
C ASN A 419 -10.58 6.75 44.47
N TYR A 420 -11.80 6.52 44.96
CA TYR A 420 -12.88 5.84 44.25
C TYR A 420 -13.21 6.49 42.88
N GLY A 421 -13.26 7.82 42.82
CA GLY A 421 -13.61 8.53 41.57
C GLY A 421 -12.60 8.31 40.46
N THR A 422 -11.31 8.48 40.77
CA THR A 422 -10.21 8.27 39.79
C THR A 422 -10.11 6.82 39.37
N SER A 423 -10.24 5.88 40.29
CA SER A 423 -10.24 4.44 39.99
C SER A 423 -11.38 4.03 39.07
N ARG A 424 -12.59 4.57 39.28
CA ARG A 424 -13.76 4.34 38.42
C ARG A 424 -13.55 4.94 37.03
N LEU A 425 -13.04 6.17 36.94
CA LEU A 425 -12.75 6.82 35.67
C LEU A 425 -11.75 6.01 34.84
N LEU A 426 -10.64 5.59 35.44
CA LEU A 426 -9.62 4.75 34.81
C LEU A 426 -10.24 3.45 34.27
N THR A 427 -10.99 2.72 35.13
CA THR A 427 -11.63 1.46 34.74
C THR A 427 -12.64 1.67 33.61
N THR A 428 -13.42 2.76 33.64
CA THR A 428 -14.38 3.10 32.58
C THR A 428 -13.66 3.40 31.26
N ARG A 429 -12.55 4.13 31.27
CA ARG A 429 -11.74 4.39 30.08
C ARG A 429 -11.14 3.11 29.51
N LEU A 430 -10.58 2.25 30.35
CA LEU A 430 -10.05 0.96 29.91
C LEU A 430 -11.15 0.09 29.28
N LYS A 431 -12.36 0.06 29.88
CA LYS A 431 -13.53 -0.65 29.30
C LYS A 431 -13.98 -0.05 27.98
N ALA A 432 -13.94 1.27 27.81
CA ALA A 432 -14.31 1.92 26.55
C ALA A 432 -13.33 1.60 25.43
N ILE A 433 -12.04 1.46 25.71
CA ILE A 433 -11.01 1.23 24.70
C ILE A 433 -10.80 -0.27 24.43
N TYR A 434 -10.79 -1.10 25.47
CA TYR A 434 -10.41 -2.51 25.39
C TYR A 434 -11.55 -3.49 25.74
N GLY A 435 -12.71 -2.97 26.15
CA GLY A 435 -13.81 -3.81 26.64
C GLY A 435 -14.42 -4.76 25.62
N ASP A 436 -14.25 -4.47 24.33
CA ASP A 436 -14.71 -5.36 23.26
C ASP A 436 -13.80 -6.59 23.10
N THR A 437 -12.50 -6.44 23.38
CA THR A 437 -11.48 -7.48 23.19
C THR A 437 -10.99 -8.11 24.48
N CYS A 438 -11.19 -7.46 25.64
CA CYS A 438 -10.71 -7.91 26.94
C CYS A 438 -11.83 -7.86 27.98
N ASN A 439 -11.83 -8.82 28.91
CA ASN A 439 -12.67 -8.78 30.09
C ASN A 439 -11.98 -7.94 31.19
N ILE A 440 -12.41 -6.67 31.35
CA ILE A 440 -11.82 -5.74 32.32
C ILE A 440 -12.60 -5.77 33.62
N VAL A 441 -11.96 -6.23 34.69
CA VAL A 441 -12.53 -6.42 36.02
C VAL A 441 -11.85 -5.51 37.05
N GLY A 442 -12.60 -4.99 37.97
CA GLY A 442 -12.16 -4.09 39.02
C GLY A 442 -12.89 -2.71 38.93
N PRO A 443 -12.40 -1.68 39.62
CA PRO A 443 -11.08 -1.59 40.30
C PRO A 443 -10.98 -2.41 41.59
N PHE A 444 -9.82 -3.02 41.78
CA PHE A 444 -9.46 -3.69 43.03
C PHE A 444 -8.51 -2.83 43.86
N SER A 445 -8.64 -2.94 45.17
CA SER A 445 -7.64 -2.40 46.10
C SER A 445 -6.33 -3.20 46.01
N ILE A 446 -5.20 -2.54 46.28
CA ILE A 446 -3.89 -3.21 46.42
C ILE A 446 -3.85 -4.30 47.47
N TYR A 447 -4.80 -4.28 48.40
CA TYR A 447 -4.94 -5.28 49.47
C TYR A 447 -5.87 -6.47 49.13
N ALA A 448 -6.55 -6.43 47.99
CA ALA A 448 -7.49 -7.47 47.56
C ALA A 448 -6.82 -8.68 46.88
N VAL A 449 -5.63 -9.08 47.37
CA VAL A 449 -4.77 -10.12 46.79
C VAL A 449 -5.55 -11.42 46.54
N ASN A 450 -6.27 -11.92 47.54
CA ASN A 450 -7.03 -13.18 47.45
C ASN A 450 -8.16 -13.13 46.41
N GLU A 451 -8.79 -11.98 46.23
CA GLU A 451 -9.86 -11.78 45.21
C GLU A 451 -9.28 -11.78 43.80
N ILE A 452 -8.13 -11.09 43.62
CA ILE A 452 -7.41 -11.01 42.36
C ILE A 452 -6.89 -12.40 41.95
N GLU A 453 -6.30 -13.15 42.86
CA GLU A 453 -5.78 -14.50 42.58
C GLU A 453 -6.89 -15.51 42.23
N LYS A 454 -8.06 -15.43 42.89
CA LYS A 454 -9.23 -16.27 42.56
C LYS A 454 -9.76 -15.97 41.13
N LEU A 455 -9.65 -14.73 40.68
CA LEU A 455 -10.07 -14.31 39.34
C LEU A 455 -9.17 -14.90 38.24
N LYS A 456 -7.93 -15.30 38.58
CA LYS A 456 -6.89 -15.76 37.63
C LYS A 456 -6.76 -14.84 36.40
N PRO A 457 -6.54 -13.55 36.59
CA PRO A 457 -6.46 -12.65 35.46
C PRO A 457 -5.20 -12.94 34.63
N THR A 458 -5.26 -12.71 33.35
CA THR A 458 -4.13 -12.88 32.43
C THR A 458 -3.01 -11.91 32.78
N PHE A 459 -3.36 -10.66 33.13
CA PHE A 459 -2.42 -9.66 33.65
C PHE A 459 -3.13 -8.56 34.44
N LEU A 460 -2.31 -7.77 35.13
CA LEU A 460 -2.78 -6.64 35.91
C LEU A 460 -2.42 -5.32 35.24
N ILE A 461 -3.36 -4.39 35.25
CA ILE A 461 -3.09 -2.97 34.96
C ILE A 461 -3.16 -2.22 36.29
N SER A 462 -2.11 -1.51 36.63
CA SER A 462 -2.04 -0.80 37.90
C SER A 462 -1.43 0.61 37.77
N THR A 463 -1.91 1.51 38.62
CA THR A 463 -1.27 2.81 38.82
C THR A 463 -0.10 2.74 39.81
N GLU A 464 0.02 1.63 40.52
CA GLU A 464 1.02 1.43 41.55
C GLU A 464 2.31 0.80 41.01
N SER A 465 3.43 1.02 41.71
CA SER A 465 4.71 0.43 41.33
C SER A 465 4.72 -1.08 41.45
N LYS A 466 5.55 -1.74 40.66
CA LYS A 466 5.73 -3.20 40.70
C LYS A 466 6.15 -3.70 42.10
N GLN A 467 6.81 -2.88 42.90
CA GLN A 467 7.21 -3.22 44.27
C GLN A 467 6.02 -3.31 45.24
N VAL A 468 5.03 -2.41 45.07
CA VAL A 468 3.80 -2.45 45.90
C VAL A 468 3.00 -3.74 45.66
N LEU A 469 3.05 -4.23 44.41
CA LEU A 469 2.32 -5.42 43.97
C LEU A 469 3.20 -6.70 43.96
N LYS A 470 4.31 -6.73 44.69
CA LYS A 470 5.28 -7.85 44.68
C LYS A 470 4.68 -9.22 45.09
N ASN A 471 3.64 -9.22 45.90
CA ASN A 471 2.97 -10.42 46.37
C ASN A 471 2.01 -11.05 45.33
N LEU A 472 1.73 -10.36 44.22
CA LEU A 472 0.93 -10.88 43.11
C LEU A 472 1.88 -11.39 42.01
N HIS A 473 1.97 -12.69 41.83
CA HIS A 473 2.83 -13.35 40.82
C HIS A 473 2.18 -13.37 39.41
N ILE A 474 1.50 -12.31 39.05
CA ILE A 474 0.81 -12.13 37.78
C ILE A 474 1.56 -11.06 36.99
N PRO A 475 1.73 -11.20 35.65
CA PRO A 475 2.28 -10.15 34.79
C PRO A 475 1.55 -8.83 35.01
N LYS A 476 2.28 -7.72 35.07
CA LYS A 476 1.69 -6.43 35.40
C LYS A 476 2.27 -5.27 34.60
N ILE A 477 1.39 -4.36 34.18
CA ILE A 477 1.72 -3.13 33.48
C ILE A 477 1.41 -1.97 34.42
N GLN A 478 2.39 -1.10 34.63
CA GLN A 478 2.18 0.15 35.37
C GLN A 478 1.79 1.25 34.39
N ILE A 479 0.71 1.95 34.68
CA ILE A 479 0.17 3.02 33.84
C ILE A 479 -0.05 4.30 34.67
N SER A 480 -0.24 5.41 33.97
CA SER A 480 -0.65 6.67 34.59
C SER A 480 -2.14 6.65 34.99
N PRO A 481 -2.54 7.44 35.98
CA PRO A 481 -3.92 7.51 36.48
C PRO A 481 -4.99 7.84 35.41
N LEU A 482 -4.62 8.56 34.37
CA LEU A 482 -5.53 9.03 33.31
C LEU A 482 -5.34 8.31 31.99
N LEU A 483 -4.56 7.25 31.94
CA LEU A 483 -4.34 6.44 30.73
C LEU A 483 -3.96 7.31 29.54
N ASN A 484 -2.71 7.75 29.47
CA ASN A 484 -2.19 8.55 28.37
C ASN A 484 -1.86 7.69 27.12
N GLU A 485 -1.47 8.33 26.01
CA GLU A 485 -1.14 7.62 24.77
C GLU A 485 0.06 6.66 24.89
N LYS A 486 1.04 6.98 25.77
CA LYS A 486 2.19 6.11 26.01
C LYS A 486 1.73 4.82 26.70
N ASP A 487 0.84 4.93 27.70
CA ASP A 487 0.26 3.78 28.38
C ASP A 487 -0.54 2.90 27.40
N GLN A 488 -1.33 3.50 26.54
CA GLN A 488 -2.10 2.78 25.52
C GLN A 488 -1.18 2.02 24.56
N ARG A 489 -0.09 2.65 24.09
CA ARG A 489 0.90 1.98 23.24
C ARG A 489 1.55 0.79 23.94
N GLU A 490 1.83 0.91 25.22
CA GLU A 490 2.44 -0.17 26.02
C GLU A 490 1.46 -1.34 26.23
N ILE A 491 0.20 -1.04 26.54
CA ILE A 491 -0.87 -2.05 26.64
C ILE A 491 -1.08 -2.76 25.29
N ASN A 492 -1.17 -2.00 24.20
CA ASN A 492 -1.36 -2.57 22.86
C ASN A 492 -0.20 -3.49 22.46
N LYS A 493 1.05 -3.05 22.70
CA LYS A 493 2.25 -3.86 22.45
C LYS A 493 2.19 -5.18 23.23
N TRP A 494 1.78 -5.12 24.49
CA TRP A 494 1.68 -6.28 25.36
C TRP A 494 0.55 -7.24 24.94
N LEU A 495 -0.64 -6.71 24.61
CA LEU A 495 -1.76 -7.48 24.07
C LEU A 495 -1.40 -8.17 22.76
N LEU A 496 -0.71 -7.49 21.87
CA LEU A 496 -0.24 -8.05 20.61
C LEU A 496 0.74 -9.20 20.85
N GLN A 497 1.68 -9.04 21.78
CA GLN A 497 2.63 -10.08 22.14
C GLN A 497 1.93 -11.32 22.73
N MET A 498 1.00 -11.12 23.65
CA MET A 498 0.25 -12.22 24.27
C MET A 498 -0.65 -12.96 23.28
N ARG A 499 -1.29 -12.24 22.35
CA ARG A 499 -2.05 -12.89 21.26
C ARG A 499 -1.14 -13.73 20.39
N LYS A 500 0.05 -13.22 20.05
CA LYS A 500 1.05 -13.99 19.31
C LYS A 500 1.46 -15.26 20.04
N GLU A 501 1.72 -15.17 21.34
CA GLU A 501 2.06 -16.35 22.17
C GLU A 501 0.93 -17.40 22.17
N LEU A 502 -0.34 -16.99 22.30
CA LEU A 502 -1.50 -17.89 22.21
C LEU A 502 -1.65 -18.55 20.84
N MET A 503 -1.29 -17.85 19.76
CA MET A 503 -1.31 -18.44 18.41
C MET A 503 -0.23 -19.50 18.23
N TYR A 504 0.96 -19.32 18.82
CA TYR A 504 2.04 -20.34 18.77
C TYR A 504 1.76 -21.56 19.62
N ASP A 505 1.02 -21.44 20.74
CA ASP A 505 0.55 -22.57 21.53
C ASP A 505 -0.41 -23.49 20.74
N GLN A 506 -0.94 -23.04 19.60
CA GLN A 506 -1.78 -23.87 18.72
C GLN A 506 -0.96 -24.80 17.83
N LEU A 507 0.34 -24.53 17.61
CA LEU A 507 1.19 -25.43 16.84
C LEU A 507 1.41 -26.73 17.62
N PRO A 508 1.34 -27.91 16.95
CA PRO A 508 1.54 -29.20 17.60
C PRO A 508 2.99 -29.40 18.07
N ARG A 509 3.92 -28.57 17.64
CA ARG A 509 5.35 -28.57 17.99
C ARG A 509 5.96 -27.16 17.70
N SER A 510 7.15 -26.91 18.29
CA SER A 510 7.88 -25.66 18.03
C SER A 510 8.14 -25.46 16.52
N ILE A 511 8.06 -24.22 16.06
CA ILE A 511 8.35 -23.91 14.66
C ILE A 511 9.76 -24.34 14.24
N LYS A 512 10.72 -24.38 15.19
CA LYS A 512 12.08 -24.86 14.95
C LYS A 512 12.15 -26.35 14.59
N ASP A 513 11.12 -27.14 14.92
CA ASP A 513 11.06 -28.57 14.62
C ASP A 513 10.65 -28.87 13.17
N TYR A 514 10.18 -27.84 12.44
CA TYR A 514 9.86 -27.96 11.03
C TYR A 514 11.06 -27.75 10.10
N PHE A 515 12.23 -27.33 10.63
CA PHE A 515 13.47 -27.22 9.88
C PHE A 515 14.27 -28.52 9.96
N HIS A 516 14.72 -29.03 8.81
CA HIS A 516 15.50 -30.25 8.67
C HIS A 516 16.91 -29.96 8.13
N GLU A 517 17.93 -30.66 8.65
CA GLU A 517 19.34 -30.48 8.27
C GLU A 517 19.55 -30.67 6.76
N GLU A 518 18.92 -31.69 6.19
CA GLU A 518 19.01 -32.01 4.77
C GLU A 518 18.33 -30.98 3.85
N LEU A 519 17.53 -30.07 4.42
CA LEU A 519 16.79 -29.01 3.74
C LEU A 519 17.38 -27.61 4.03
N PHE A 520 18.62 -27.56 4.51
CA PHE A 520 19.36 -26.31 4.74
C PHE A 520 20.44 -26.11 3.70
N PHE A 521 20.26 -25.12 2.84
CA PHE A 521 21.16 -24.79 1.73
C PHE A 521 21.98 -23.55 2.10
N TYR A 522 23.28 -23.71 2.25
CA TYR A 522 24.22 -22.61 2.43
C TYR A 522 24.98 -22.30 1.14
N ASN A 523 25.09 -21.00 0.81
CA ASN A 523 25.72 -20.54 -0.44
C ASN A 523 25.07 -21.12 -1.71
N LEU A 524 23.75 -21.27 -1.72
CA LEU A 524 23.02 -21.72 -2.89
C LEU A 524 23.28 -20.77 -4.07
N LYS A 525 23.70 -21.32 -5.20
CA LYS A 525 23.96 -20.58 -6.43
C LYS A 525 22.74 -20.67 -7.33
N ALA A 526 22.18 -19.56 -7.66
CA ALA A 526 21.09 -19.41 -8.63
C ALA A 526 21.08 -17.97 -9.15
N GLU A 527 20.56 -17.76 -10.34
CA GLU A 527 20.43 -16.45 -10.98
C GLU A 527 18.97 -16.01 -11.07
N THR A 528 18.03 -16.93 -10.96
CA THR A 528 16.60 -16.67 -11.06
C THR A 528 15.81 -17.31 -9.91
N PRO A 529 14.62 -16.77 -9.56
CA PRO A 529 13.70 -17.40 -8.61
C PRO A 529 13.32 -18.82 -9.01
N GLU A 530 13.15 -19.07 -10.30
CA GLU A 530 12.79 -20.39 -10.82
C GLU A 530 13.86 -21.43 -10.50
N GLU A 531 15.16 -21.12 -10.71
CA GLU A 531 16.27 -22.02 -10.37
C GLU A 531 16.30 -22.33 -8.87
N VAL A 532 16.09 -21.32 -8.02
CA VAL A 532 16.01 -21.50 -6.56
C VAL A 532 14.88 -22.47 -6.21
N ILE A 533 13.66 -22.19 -6.73
CA ILE A 533 12.47 -22.99 -6.45
C ILE A 533 12.67 -24.44 -6.91
N ARG A 534 13.17 -24.67 -8.12
CA ARG A 534 13.40 -26.02 -8.65
C ARG A 534 14.42 -26.77 -7.81
N THR A 535 15.57 -26.17 -7.53
CA THR A 535 16.63 -26.81 -6.73
C THR A 535 16.15 -27.21 -5.35
N MET A 536 15.46 -26.32 -4.63
CA MET A 536 14.98 -26.62 -3.28
C MET A 536 13.81 -27.63 -3.29
N ALA A 537 12.94 -27.56 -4.30
CA ALA A 537 11.81 -28.48 -4.45
C ALA A 537 12.26 -29.90 -4.84
N GLU A 538 13.26 -30.07 -5.68
CA GLU A 538 13.85 -31.38 -6.03
C GLU A 538 14.32 -32.13 -4.79
N HIS A 539 15.02 -31.46 -3.87
CA HIS A 539 15.43 -32.05 -2.60
C HIS A 539 14.25 -32.47 -1.71
N LEU A 540 13.17 -31.67 -1.69
CA LEU A 540 11.94 -32.05 -0.97
C LEU A 540 11.30 -33.34 -1.54
N VAL A 541 11.38 -33.52 -2.87
CA VAL A 541 10.91 -34.71 -3.56
C VAL A 541 11.82 -35.92 -3.29
N GLU A 542 13.13 -35.76 -3.43
CA GLU A 542 14.13 -36.81 -3.18
C GLU A 542 14.06 -37.38 -1.77
N LEU A 543 13.85 -36.51 -0.78
CA LEU A 543 13.70 -36.88 0.62
C LEU A 543 12.29 -37.36 0.99
N GLY A 544 11.36 -37.35 0.02
CA GLY A 544 10.00 -37.86 0.21
C GLY A 544 9.06 -36.96 1.00
N PHE A 545 9.41 -35.65 1.16
CA PHE A 545 8.56 -34.68 1.84
C PHE A 545 7.43 -34.18 0.96
N SER A 546 7.58 -34.22 -0.37
CA SER A 546 6.56 -33.77 -1.32
C SER A 546 6.41 -34.72 -2.53
N GLY A 547 5.48 -34.44 -3.42
CA GLY A 547 5.31 -35.11 -4.71
C GLY A 547 6.09 -34.38 -5.83
N ASN A 548 6.23 -35.05 -7.00
CA ASN A 548 7.00 -34.53 -8.15
C ASN A 548 6.42 -33.23 -8.72
N ASP A 549 5.16 -32.92 -8.45
CA ASP A 549 4.45 -31.73 -8.92
C ASP A 549 4.65 -30.50 -8.05
N PHE A 550 5.40 -30.63 -6.94
CA PHE A 550 5.60 -29.55 -5.96
C PHE A 550 6.26 -28.32 -6.57
N ALA A 551 7.33 -28.50 -7.34
CA ALA A 551 8.04 -27.41 -8.01
C ALA A 551 7.11 -26.64 -8.95
N GLU A 552 6.36 -27.33 -9.81
CA GLU A 552 5.48 -26.71 -10.78
C GLU A 552 4.33 -25.94 -10.10
N LYS A 553 3.77 -26.49 -9.02
CA LYS A 553 2.73 -25.82 -8.24
C LYS A 553 3.24 -24.56 -7.54
N THR A 554 4.47 -24.60 -7.03
CA THR A 554 5.12 -23.45 -6.41
C THR A 554 5.44 -22.37 -7.44
N LEU A 555 5.95 -22.75 -8.62
CA LEU A 555 6.20 -21.82 -9.73
C LEU A 555 4.90 -21.17 -10.23
N LYS A 556 3.84 -21.96 -10.35
CA LYS A 556 2.51 -21.42 -10.73
C LYS A 556 2.05 -20.36 -9.70
N ARG A 557 2.23 -20.61 -8.41
CA ARG A 557 1.92 -19.63 -7.36
C ARG A 557 2.79 -18.37 -7.48
N GLU A 558 4.07 -18.52 -7.72
CA GLU A 558 5.01 -17.39 -7.89
C GLU A 558 4.66 -16.51 -9.10
N GLN A 559 4.17 -17.12 -10.20
CA GLN A 559 3.72 -16.40 -11.40
C GLN A 559 2.45 -15.57 -11.18
N VAL A 560 1.57 -15.99 -10.28
CA VAL A 560 0.35 -15.24 -9.93
C VAL A 560 0.69 -13.99 -9.15
N ALA A 561 1.57 -14.12 -8.16
CA ALA A 561 2.01 -13.04 -7.31
C ALA A 561 3.37 -13.39 -6.68
N SER A 562 4.32 -12.46 -6.69
CA SER A 562 5.64 -12.71 -6.12
C SER A 562 5.58 -12.99 -4.61
N THR A 563 6.36 -13.97 -4.16
CA THR A 563 6.50 -14.33 -2.74
C THR A 563 7.56 -13.55 -1.99
N ILE A 564 8.00 -12.41 -2.51
CA ILE A 564 8.91 -11.50 -1.81
C ILE A 564 8.18 -10.80 -0.66
N PHE A 565 8.80 -10.78 0.53
CA PHE A 565 8.27 -10.14 1.73
C PHE A 565 8.98 -8.84 2.10
N GLY A 566 10.08 -8.52 1.45
CA GLY A 566 10.97 -7.43 1.85
C GLY A 566 12.16 -7.92 2.67
N ASN A 567 13.05 -7.02 3.05
CA ASN A 567 14.27 -7.31 3.83
C ASN A 567 15.06 -8.53 3.31
N LYS A 568 15.11 -8.71 1.98
CA LYS A 568 15.76 -9.84 1.27
C LYS A 568 15.16 -11.23 1.57
N ILE A 569 13.92 -11.31 2.00
CA ILE A 569 13.24 -12.57 2.34
C ILE A 569 12.21 -12.92 1.27
N ALA A 570 12.23 -14.16 0.78
CA ALA A 570 11.16 -14.75 0.00
C ALA A 570 10.69 -16.07 0.62
N MET A 571 9.35 -16.33 0.50
CA MET A 571 8.75 -17.56 1.01
C MET A 571 7.96 -18.28 -0.09
N PRO A 572 8.63 -18.94 -1.04
CA PRO A 572 7.94 -19.71 -2.08
C PRO A 572 7.22 -20.93 -1.49
N HIS A 573 5.96 -21.10 -1.92
CA HIS A 573 5.09 -22.19 -1.51
C HIS A 573 3.97 -22.38 -2.55
N PRO A 574 3.34 -23.56 -2.66
CA PRO A 574 2.19 -23.75 -3.55
C PRO A 574 0.90 -23.18 -2.95
N ILE A 575 -0.04 -22.73 -3.80
CA ILE A 575 -1.37 -22.26 -3.34
C ILE A 575 -2.10 -23.35 -2.56
N GLU A 576 -2.04 -24.59 -3.04
CA GLU A 576 -2.69 -25.73 -2.42
C GLU A 576 -1.68 -26.63 -1.69
N ALA A 577 -2.07 -27.09 -0.50
CA ALA A 577 -1.27 -28.05 0.23
C ALA A 577 -1.07 -29.34 -0.57
N CYS A 578 0.16 -29.65 -0.94
CA CYS A 578 0.52 -30.85 -1.71
C CYS A 578 1.71 -31.60 -1.11
N ALA A 579 2.20 -31.19 0.06
CA ALA A 579 3.29 -31.88 0.74
C ALA A 579 2.77 -33.12 1.49
N LYS A 580 3.62 -34.14 1.62
CA LYS A 580 3.39 -35.35 2.43
C LYS A 580 3.70 -35.11 3.89
N LYS A 581 4.65 -34.20 4.17
CA LYS A 581 5.01 -33.77 5.53
C LYS A 581 5.17 -32.25 5.53
N THR A 582 4.79 -31.60 6.64
CA THR A 582 5.00 -30.19 6.83
C THR A 582 6.44 -29.93 7.24
N VAL A 583 7.20 -29.17 6.41
CA VAL A 583 8.59 -28.80 6.63
C VAL A 583 8.86 -27.41 6.05
N ILE A 584 9.90 -26.75 6.60
CA ILE A 584 10.44 -25.49 6.09
C ILE A 584 11.86 -25.76 5.60
N SER A 585 12.07 -25.61 4.30
CA SER A 585 13.41 -25.63 3.71
C SER A 585 14.00 -24.23 3.72
N VAL A 586 15.27 -24.08 4.07
CA VAL A 586 15.97 -22.80 4.17
C VAL A 586 17.05 -22.71 3.12
N GLY A 587 17.01 -21.67 2.30
CA GLY A 587 18.07 -21.35 1.31
C GLY A 587 18.72 -20.01 1.65
N ILE A 588 20.06 -20.03 1.83
CA ILE A 588 20.88 -18.82 1.90
C ILE A 588 21.61 -18.70 0.56
N LEU A 589 21.19 -17.73 -0.26
CA LEU A 589 21.77 -17.51 -1.58
C LEU A 589 23.17 -16.89 -1.47
N LYS A 590 24.07 -17.29 -2.35
CA LYS A 590 25.44 -16.74 -2.43
C LYS A 590 25.40 -15.26 -2.81
N GLN A 591 24.52 -14.87 -3.72
CA GLN A 591 24.25 -13.51 -4.16
C GLN A 591 22.74 -13.28 -4.09
N PRO A 592 22.26 -12.06 -3.81
CA PRO A 592 20.86 -11.73 -3.94
C PRO A 592 20.36 -11.97 -5.37
N VAL A 593 19.13 -12.46 -5.50
CA VAL A 593 18.43 -12.69 -6.76
C VAL A 593 17.25 -11.74 -6.86
N LEU A 594 17.05 -11.13 -8.04
CA LEU A 594 15.87 -10.30 -8.30
C LEU A 594 14.61 -11.17 -8.21
N TRP A 595 13.73 -10.84 -7.26
CA TRP A 595 12.52 -11.59 -6.92
C TRP A 595 11.30 -10.68 -6.96
N GLY A 596 10.57 -10.68 -8.07
CA GLY A 596 9.47 -9.74 -8.28
C GLY A 596 9.95 -8.28 -8.24
N SER A 597 9.42 -7.50 -7.30
CA SER A 597 9.75 -6.08 -7.13
C SER A 597 10.97 -5.80 -6.24
N GLY A 598 11.62 -6.84 -5.68
CA GLY A 598 12.74 -6.69 -4.76
C GLY A 598 13.84 -7.74 -4.98
N GLU A 599 14.80 -7.77 -4.07
CA GLU A 599 15.88 -8.78 -4.05
C GLU A 599 15.65 -9.75 -2.90
N ALA A 600 15.86 -11.05 -3.14
CA ALA A 600 15.85 -12.09 -2.12
C ALA A 600 17.22 -12.74 -1.95
N GLN A 601 17.58 -13.03 -0.69
CA GLN A 601 18.81 -13.74 -0.34
C GLN A 601 18.56 -14.84 0.71
N LEU A 602 17.53 -14.68 1.55
CA LEU A 602 17.06 -15.65 2.52
C LEU A 602 15.72 -16.23 2.06
N ILE A 603 15.71 -17.53 1.77
CA ILE A 603 14.56 -18.21 1.20
C ILE A 603 13.99 -19.18 2.22
N PHE A 604 12.71 -19.12 2.49
CA PHE A 604 11.94 -20.09 3.27
C PHE A 604 10.98 -20.82 2.34
N MET A 605 11.34 -21.97 1.82
CA MET A 605 10.41 -22.76 1.02
C MET A 605 9.50 -23.57 1.94
N LEU A 606 8.22 -23.28 1.89
CA LEU A 606 7.23 -23.84 2.80
C LEU A 606 6.48 -25.01 2.12
N ALA A 607 6.66 -26.21 2.63
CA ALA A 607 5.94 -27.41 2.21
C ALA A 607 4.97 -27.83 3.33
N VAL A 608 3.66 -27.67 3.10
CA VAL A 608 2.60 -27.91 4.09
C VAL A 608 1.73 -29.06 3.65
N LYS A 609 1.46 -30.03 4.56
CA LYS A 609 0.46 -31.05 4.33
C LYS A 609 -0.95 -30.50 4.60
N LYS A 610 -1.96 -31.14 4.00
CA LYS A 610 -3.35 -30.65 4.01
C LYS A 610 -3.91 -30.43 5.43
N GLU A 611 -3.63 -31.31 6.36
CA GLU A 611 -4.13 -31.23 7.74
C GLU A 611 -3.51 -30.08 8.54
N ASP A 612 -2.34 -29.58 8.10
CA ASP A 612 -1.61 -28.52 8.79
C ASP A 612 -1.87 -27.11 8.19
N MET A 613 -2.70 -27.01 7.14
CA MET A 613 -3.06 -25.71 6.55
C MET A 613 -3.67 -24.73 7.55
N LYS A 614 -4.34 -25.22 8.57
CA LYS A 614 -4.86 -24.40 9.68
C LYS A 614 -3.78 -23.66 10.48
N TYR A 615 -2.52 -24.08 10.37
CA TYR A 615 -1.36 -23.47 11.03
C TYR A 615 -0.55 -22.57 10.09
N LEU A 616 -0.99 -22.40 8.83
CA LEU A 616 -0.25 -21.65 7.82
C LEU A 616 0.04 -20.22 8.28
N ASN A 617 -0.90 -19.58 8.95
CA ASN A 617 -0.71 -18.24 9.51
C ASN A 617 0.50 -18.17 10.46
N SER A 618 0.70 -19.19 11.31
CA SER A 618 1.83 -19.23 12.24
C SER A 618 3.20 -19.34 11.52
N PHE A 619 3.24 -19.95 10.32
CA PHE A 619 4.46 -19.98 9.51
C PHE A 619 4.74 -18.61 8.86
N PHE A 620 3.72 -17.91 8.40
CA PHE A 620 3.86 -16.55 7.87
C PHE A 620 4.30 -15.56 8.95
N ASP A 621 3.82 -15.70 10.19
CA ASP A 621 4.23 -14.83 11.31
C ASP A 621 5.75 -14.85 11.55
N LEU A 622 6.43 -15.95 11.22
CA LEU A 622 7.88 -16.02 11.27
C LEU A 622 8.50 -14.98 10.32
N THR A 623 8.05 -14.92 9.08
CA THR A 623 8.58 -13.97 8.08
C THR A 623 8.21 -12.53 8.41
N VAL A 624 6.98 -12.28 8.89
CA VAL A 624 6.55 -10.94 9.33
C VAL A 624 7.51 -10.39 10.39
N ARG A 625 7.90 -11.20 11.38
CA ARG A 625 8.86 -10.77 12.41
C ARG A 625 10.25 -10.49 11.90
N LEU A 626 10.68 -11.22 10.87
CA LEU A 626 12.01 -11.06 10.28
C LEU A 626 12.10 -9.82 9.37
N VAL A 627 11.01 -9.44 8.72
CA VAL A 627 10.98 -8.28 7.81
C VAL A 627 11.34 -6.98 8.54
N ASP A 628 10.93 -6.82 9.79
CA ASP A 628 11.17 -5.60 10.58
C ASP A 628 12.55 -5.56 11.25
N ASP A 629 13.32 -6.68 11.25
CA ASP A 629 14.63 -6.77 11.93
C ASP A 629 15.76 -7.05 10.93
N GLU A 630 16.25 -5.99 10.28
CA GLU A 630 17.36 -6.08 9.32
C GLU A 630 18.64 -6.65 9.97
N ALA A 631 18.90 -6.31 11.23
CA ALA A 631 20.08 -6.80 11.94
C ALA A 631 19.99 -8.31 12.21
N LEU A 632 18.79 -8.82 12.49
CA LEU A 632 18.55 -10.25 12.66
C LEU A 632 18.70 -11.00 11.34
N VAL A 633 18.09 -10.49 10.24
CA VAL A 633 18.24 -11.12 8.92
C VAL A 633 19.69 -11.20 8.51
N LYS A 634 20.48 -10.13 8.70
CA LYS A 634 21.92 -10.15 8.42
C LYS A 634 22.66 -11.24 9.23
N ARG A 635 22.32 -11.41 10.52
CA ARG A 635 22.89 -12.48 11.34
C ARG A 635 22.48 -13.89 10.87
N LEU A 636 21.23 -14.05 10.40
CA LEU A 636 20.75 -15.31 9.84
C LEU A 636 21.48 -15.68 8.53
N LEU A 637 21.71 -14.71 7.65
CA LEU A 637 22.48 -14.87 6.40
C LEU A 637 23.92 -15.35 6.64
N ASP A 638 24.53 -15.01 7.77
CA ASP A 638 25.87 -15.46 8.16
C ASP A 638 25.89 -16.90 8.75
N SER A 639 24.77 -17.62 8.79
CA SER A 639 24.67 -18.97 9.34
C SER A 639 25.16 -20.01 8.32
N LYS A 640 26.15 -20.81 8.70
CA LYS A 640 26.75 -21.84 7.84
C LYS A 640 26.17 -23.25 8.07
N SER A 641 25.32 -23.42 9.08
CA SER A 641 24.63 -24.67 9.39
C SER A 641 23.25 -24.39 9.97
N LEU A 642 22.36 -25.39 9.90
CA LEU A 642 21.02 -25.30 10.48
C LEU A 642 21.08 -25.05 11.98
N ALA A 643 22.03 -25.65 12.70
CA ALA A 643 22.19 -25.46 14.15
C ALA A 643 22.44 -23.97 14.46
N GLN A 644 23.40 -23.32 13.78
CA GLN A 644 23.66 -21.89 13.93
C GLN A 644 22.44 -21.03 13.54
N PHE A 645 21.72 -21.42 12.50
CA PHE A 645 20.54 -20.73 12.05
C PHE A 645 19.42 -20.78 13.12
N LYS A 646 19.14 -21.98 13.67
CA LYS A 646 18.16 -22.18 14.75
C LYS A 646 18.51 -21.42 16.03
N ASP A 647 19.80 -21.35 16.39
CA ASP A 647 20.27 -20.61 17.59
C ASP A 647 20.06 -19.08 17.43
N ARG A 648 20.17 -18.59 16.21
CA ARG A 648 19.98 -17.15 15.89
C ARG A 648 18.53 -16.76 15.70
N LEU A 649 17.66 -17.71 15.37
CA LEU A 649 16.23 -17.46 15.32
C LEU A 649 15.71 -17.08 16.71
N PRO A 650 14.91 -15.99 16.83
CA PRO A 650 14.29 -15.64 18.09
C PRO A 650 13.49 -16.82 18.62
N ILE A 651 13.42 -16.94 19.95
CA ILE A 651 12.53 -17.91 20.60
C ILE A 651 11.11 -17.52 20.21
N LEU A 652 10.50 -18.33 19.39
CA LEU A 652 9.13 -18.18 18.90
C LEU A 652 8.21 -18.96 19.82
#